data_8b4b11e39867c9a24bda43553d2aa647
#
_entry.id   8b4b11e39867c9a24bda43553d2aa647
#
_cell.length_a   1.000
_cell.length_b   1.000
_cell.length_c   1.000
_cell.angle_alpha   90.00
_cell.angle_beta   90.00
_cell.angle_gamma   90.00
#
_symmetry.space_group_name_H-M   'P 1'
#
loop_
_entity.id
_entity.type
_entity.pdbx_description
1 polymer ?
#
loop_
_entity_poly.entity_id
_entity_poly.type
_entity_poly.pdbx_seq_one_letter_code
_entity_poly.pdbx_strand_id
1 'polypeptide(L)'
;MFELLRDLRPWGPQDRVQRIDASFLAEEIEERGEDELVPLEIELIYRTSEVQAQAREDEVRAAVTARGGQIISRARLPEIAYHALLVDLPVRAIREIIDQAEGGIASLEPVMHIRPQSLATTIEIEDVTDAGTAAAVGNLREPILALLDGVPVAAHPLLAAHLVVDDQFDLEPHAPVDQRVHGTAMASLLVHGDRNNPAPALPRRIHVVPVMGAGDRFPARRLVVDIIFLAIRAMREGPDATAPGVLIVNLSLGNERRPFQSSLSAWARLLDRLAYRYGILFLVSAGNVRETFGVPAFATGTAFEDADAAARCDGTLTAIGNLMADRRMFSPSEAINAVTVGASNDDWVSAADRRAARTIIDPFPGIRAANPSSALGPGFARSVKPDILMPGGREHLRQMRTDGHVFVRPAPSTRPAGLKVAAPRTGAFGVAEGYSGGTSGATALASRTCHRIHDALEAAYPDFAGLPHIQRAALLKALLVHPARWPDDIAARIKAIIGPVGGHHSHIKDNIRRFLGFGYVDAEDAVACAEDRATFWAVGELSRDRVTTVRVPIPAVMSGQARPHSLSATLAWFTPVQPGRKSYRSVRLKLLDPAEAGTLGVSPRSLQPDGNQTNRGTIFMRCWEGDKAPVVGPDMTIDLVVQRDPDPGTPIDEAVPFGLAVTVAMPGIVGLYTQVAQRLGIAPRQPV
;
A
#
# COMPACT_ATOMS: atom_id res chain seq x y z
N MET A 1 18.91 25.39 13.01
CA MET A 1 17.97 25.58 11.88
C MET A 1 18.70 26.16 10.66
N PHE A 2 19.42 27.26 10.81
CA PHE A 2 20.11 27.93 9.68
C PHE A 2 21.27 27.13 9.08
N GLU A 3 21.93 26.27 9.84
CA GLU A 3 23.02 25.39 9.34
C GLU A 3 22.54 24.38 8.27
N LEU A 4 21.24 24.07 8.24
CA LEU A 4 20.62 23.17 7.27
C LEU A 4 19.95 23.93 6.11
N LEU A 5 19.90 25.26 6.18
CA LEU A 5 19.32 26.10 5.13
C LEU A 5 20.33 26.26 4.01
N ARG A 6 20.00 25.70 2.83
CA ARG A 6 20.86 25.81 1.64
C ARG A 6 20.52 26.99 0.76
N ASP A 7 19.23 27.37 0.75
CA ASP A 7 18.72 28.41 -0.10
C ASP A 7 17.45 29.03 0.50
N LEU A 8 17.23 30.30 0.31
CA LEU A 8 16.02 31.03 0.68
C LEU A 8 15.64 31.96 -0.46
N ARG A 9 14.70 31.54 -1.28
CA ARG A 9 14.24 32.27 -2.46
C ARG A 9 12.74 32.10 -2.67
N PRO A 10 12.09 32.94 -3.48
CA PRO A 10 10.71 32.70 -3.89
C PRO A 10 10.54 31.37 -4.63
N TRP A 11 9.34 30.81 -4.56
CA TRP A 11 8.95 29.64 -5.34
C TRP A 11 9.01 29.98 -6.84
N GLY A 12 9.91 29.32 -7.55
CA GLY A 12 10.26 29.65 -8.93
C GLY A 12 10.11 28.49 -9.92
N PRO A 13 10.49 28.68 -11.19
CA PRO A 13 10.37 27.66 -12.22
C PRO A 13 11.01 26.33 -11.86
N GLN A 14 12.20 26.35 -11.23
CA GLN A 14 12.91 25.14 -10.78
C GLN A 14 12.21 24.36 -9.67
N ASP A 15 11.24 24.96 -8.97
CA ASP A 15 10.41 24.30 -7.97
C ASP A 15 9.12 23.76 -8.58
N ARG A 16 8.63 24.44 -9.62
CA ARG A 16 7.38 24.12 -10.32
C ARG A 16 7.55 22.94 -11.27
N VAL A 17 8.72 22.82 -11.89
CA VAL A 17 9.12 21.68 -12.72
C VAL A 17 10.27 20.96 -12.01
N GLN A 18 9.94 19.89 -11.30
CA GLN A 18 10.96 19.11 -10.59
C GLN A 18 11.86 18.40 -11.59
N ARG A 19 13.13 18.15 -11.21
CA ARG A 19 14.10 17.51 -12.10
C ARG A 19 13.60 16.17 -12.66
N ILE A 20 12.91 15.40 -11.86
CA ILE A 20 12.33 14.12 -12.29
C ILE A 20 11.19 14.32 -13.30
N ASP A 21 10.33 15.32 -13.08
CA ASP A 21 9.26 15.64 -14.03
C ASP A 21 9.84 16.12 -15.36
N ALA A 22 10.90 16.93 -15.32
CA ALA A 22 11.60 17.41 -16.51
C ALA A 22 12.22 16.26 -17.32
N SER A 23 12.83 15.25 -16.64
CA SER A 23 13.40 14.09 -17.35
C SER A 23 12.32 13.26 -18.04
N PHE A 24 11.19 13.00 -17.37
CA PHE A 24 10.08 12.28 -18.00
C PHE A 24 9.44 13.05 -19.16
N LEU A 25 9.35 14.37 -19.05
CA LEU A 25 8.87 15.21 -20.16
C LEU A 25 9.86 15.18 -21.34
N ALA A 26 11.18 15.18 -21.08
CA ALA A 26 12.18 15.08 -22.12
C ALA A 26 12.09 13.75 -22.87
N GLU A 27 11.94 12.62 -22.14
CA GLU A 27 11.71 11.31 -22.74
C GLU A 27 10.42 11.27 -23.58
N GLU A 28 9.33 11.86 -23.07
CA GLU A 28 8.02 11.88 -23.74
C GLU A 28 8.06 12.61 -25.09
N ILE A 29 8.93 13.61 -25.24
CA ILE A 29 9.02 14.45 -26.44
C ILE A 29 10.17 14.05 -27.38
N GLU A 30 11.02 13.08 -27.01
CA GLU A 30 12.27 12.77 -27.73
C GLU A 30 12.04 12.43 -29.22
N GLU A 31 11.00 11.67 -29.52
CA GLU A 31 10.68 11.21 -30.87
C GLU A 31 9.50 11.96 -31.52
N ARG A 32 8.99 13.02 -30.87
CA ARG A 32 7.79 13.75 -31.33
C ARG A 32 8.14 15.01 -32.13
N GLY A 33 7.25 15.34 -33.06
CA GLY A 33 7.32 16.61 -33.83
C GLY A 33 6.98 17.82 -32.99
N GLU A 34 7.55 18.99 -33.33
CA GLU A 34 7.43 20.26 -32.55
C GLU A 34 5.98 20.72 -32.32
N ASP A 35 5.05 20.39 -33.22
CA ASP A 35 3.64 20.77 -33.14
C ASP A 35 2.75 19.64 -32.55
N GLU A 36 3.29 18.48 -32.27
CA GLU A 36 2.52 17.40 -31.61
C GLU A 36 2.15 17.81 -30.20
N LEU A 37 0.91 17.45 -29.81
CA LEU A 37 0.36 17.78 -28.50
C LEU A 37 0.67 16.69 -27.48
N VAL A 38 1.10 17.12 -26.30
CA VAL A 38 1.43 16.26 -25.16
C VAL A 38 0.59 16.69 -23.95
N PRO A 39 -0.08 15.74 -23.26
CA PRO A 39 -0.90 16.04 -22.11
C PRO A 39 -0.06 16.31 -20.86
N LEU A 40 -0.39 17.38 -20.15
CA LEU A 40 0.24 17.80 -18.90
C LEU A 40 -0.78 18.16 -17.83
N GLU A 41 -0.44 17.86 -16.57
CA GLU A 41 -1.11 18.42 -15.40
C GLU A 41 -0.41 19.73 -14.97
N ILE A 42 -1.16 20.82 -14.89
CA ILE A 42 -0.71 22.09 -14.29
C ILE A 42 -1.50 22.29 -13.00
N GLU A 43 -0.85 22.03 -11.85
CA GLU A 43 -1.41 22.30 -10.52
C GLU A 43 -1.18 23.78 -10.18
N LEU A 44 -2.25 24.47 -9.76
CA LEU A 44 -2.23 25.88 -9.38
C LEU A 44 -2.07 26.02 -7.87
N ILE A 45 -1.49 27.15 -7.44
CA ILE A 45 -1.49 27.53 -6.03
C ILE A 45 -2.94 27.72 -5.59
N TYR A 46 -3.39 26.85 -4.69
CA TYR A 46 -4.78 26.83 -4.24
C TYR A 46 -5.18 28.15 -3.56
N ARG A 47 -6.31 28.71 -3.98
CA ARG A 47 -6.93 29.90 -3.38
C ARG A 47 -8.32 29.54 -2.85
N THR A 48 -8.64 29.98 -1.63
CA THR A 48 -9.96 29.75 -1.02
C THR A 48 -11.05 30.59 -1.68
N SER A 49 -10.73 31.84 -2.08
CA SER A 49 -11.63 32.72 -2.81
C SER A 49 -11.83 32.21 -4.24
N GLU A 50 -13.09 31.99 -4.63
CA GLU A 50 -13.46 31.58 -5.99
C GLU A 50 -13.03 32.59 -7.05
N VAL A 51 -13.25 33.88 -6.77
CA VAL A 51 -12.88 34.99 -7.68
C VAL A 51 -11.37 35.01 -7.93
N GLN A 52 -10.56 34.84 -6.87
CA GLN A 52 -9.11 34.80 -7.03
C GLN A 52 -8.65 33.51 -7.74
N ALA A 53 -9.28 32.40 -7.44
CA ALA A 53 -8.99 31.13 -8.09
C ALA A 53 -9.26 31.21 -9.59
N GLN A 54 -10.41 31.78 -9.98
CA GLN A 54 -10.78 31.94 -11.38
C GLN A 54 -9.82 32.91 -12.11
N ALA A 55 -9.49 34.05 -11.51
CA ALA A 55 -8.56 35.01 -12.13
C ALA A 55 -7.17 34.40 -12.38
N ARG A 56 -6.67 33.58 -11.44
CA ARG A 56 -5.39 32.87 -11.60
C ARG A 56 -5.46 31.74 -12.62
N GLU A 57 -6.59 31.05 -12.70
CA GLU A 57 -6.85 30.04 -13.74
C GLU A 57 -6.88 30.71 -15.12
N ASP A 58 -7.56 31.84 -15.29
CA ASP A 58 -7.67 32.57 -16.57
C ASP A 58 -6.29 33.03 -17.08
N GLU A 59 -5.40 33.44 -16.17
CA GLU A 59 -4.00 33.78 -16.49
C GLU A 59 -3.26 32.59 -17.12
N VAL A 60 -3.39 31.41 -16.52
CA VAL A 60 -2.74 30.19 -17.03
C VAL A 60 -3.40 29.72 -18.33
N ARG A 61 -4.73 29.80 -18.46
CA ARG A 61 -5.46 29.50 -19.69
C ARG A 61 -4.99 30.34 -20.86
N ALA A 62 -4.86 31.66 -20.63
CA ALA A 62 -4.37 32.57 -21.64
C ALA A 62 -2.93 32.22 -22.10
N ALA A 63 -2.05 31.86 -21.17
CA ALA A 63 -0.69 31.48 -21.48
C ALA A 63 -0.58 30.13 -22.26
N VAL A 64 -1.44 29.16 -21.92
CA VAL A 64 -1.55 27.88 -22.65
C VAL A 64 -2.04 28.15 -24.09
N THR A 65 -3.13 28.91 -24.24
CA THR A 65 -3.69 29.22 -25.55
C THR A 65 -2.72 29.99 -26.43
N ALA A 66 -1.99 30.99 -25.88
CA ALA A 66 -0.99 31.77 -26.60
C ALA A 66 0.16 30.93 -27.15
N ARG A 67 0.41 29.73 -26.60
CA ARG A 67 1.42 28.76 -27.07
C ARG A 67 0.85 27.68 -27.99
N GLY A 68 -0.40 27.80 -28.40
CA GLY A 68 -1.08 26.83 -29.27
C GLY A 68 -1.58 25.59 -28.54
N GLY A 69 -1.61 25.63 -27.21
CA GLY A 69 -2.18 24.56 -26.38
C GLY A 69 -3.68 24.70 -26.16
N GLN A 70 -4.28 23.68 -25.57
CA GLN A 70 -5.71 23.63 -25.23
C GLN A 70 -5.93 23.10 -23.81
N ILE A 71 -7.02 23.55 -23.18
CA ILE A 71 -7.45 23.04 -21.88
C ILE A 71 -8.37 21.85 -22.13
N ILE A 72 -8.02 20.71 -21.56
CA ILE A 72 -8.75 19.45 -21.71
C ILE A 72 -9.78 19.28 -20.60
N SER A 73 -9.35 19.44 -19.35
CA SER A 73 -10.23 19.34 -18.17
C SER A 73 -9.72 20.19 -17.02
N ARG A 74 -10.57 20.35 -16.02
CA ARG A 74 -10.31 21.11 -14.81
C ARG A 74 -10.78 20.32 -13.60
N ALA A 75 -10.03 20.34 -12.52
CA ALA A 75 -10.46 19.87 -11.22
C ALA A 75 -10.14 20.88 -10.13
N ARG A 76 -11.11 21.17 -9.27
CA ARG A 76 -10.91 21.99 -8.07
C ARG A 76 -11.58 21.31 -6.89
N LEU A 77 -10.75 20.81 -5.97
CA LEU A 77 -11.14 20.05 -4.80
C LEU A 77 -10.70 20.79 -3.52
N PRO A 78 -11.58 21.64 -2.96
CA PRO A 78 -11.26 22.47 -1.80
C PRO A 78 -10.82 21.65 -0.58
N GLU A 79 -11.39 20.47 -0.40
CA GLU A 79 -11.15 19.59 0.74
C GLU A 79 -9.70 19.11 0.86
N ILE A 80 -8.96 19.12 -0.24
CA ILE A 80 -7.55 18.71 -0.29
C ILE A 80 -6.63 19.84 -0.79
N ALA A 81 -7.16 21.08 -0.87
CA ALA A 81 -6.46 22.24 -1.42
C ALA A 81 -5.83 21.94 -2.81
N TYR A 82 -6.62 21.36 -3.71
CA TYR A 82 -6.20 21.00 -5.07
C TYR A 82 -6.96 21.82 -6.10
N HIS A 83 -6.22 22.40 -7.05
CA HIS A 83 -6.75 23.10 -8.21
C HIS A 83 -5.80 22.83 -9.38
N ALA A 84 -6.25 22.14 -10.41
CA ALA A 84 -5.41 21.78 -11.54
C ALA A 84 -6.16 21.84 -12.87
N LEU A 85 -5.39 22.03 -13.91
CA LEU A 85 -5.79 21.95 -15.31
C LEU A 85 -5.06 20.79 -15.96
N LEU A 86 -5.77 19.98 -16.71
CA LEU A 86 -5.19 19.09 -17.70
C LEU A 86 -5.15 19.85 -19.02
N VAL A 87 -3.98 19.93 -19.60
CA VAL A 87 -3.76 20.70 -20.83
C VAL A 87 -3.00 19.85 -21.84
N ASP A 88 -3.28 20.07 -23.13
CA ASP A 88 -2.42 19.62 -24.20
C ASP A 88 -1.54 20.78 -24.66
N LEU A 89 -0.23 20.57 -24.71
CA LEU A 89 0.73 21.57 -25.18
C LEU A 89 1.58 21.00 -26.32
N PRO A 90 1.92 21.82 -27.35
CA PRO A 90 2.85 21.38 -28.38
C PRO A 90 4.27 21.20 -27.81
N VAL A 91 5.03 20.29 -28.39
CA VAL A 91 6.39 19.91 -27.95
C VAL A 91 7.28 21.13 -27.75
N ARG A 92 7.23 22.16 -28.65
CA ARG A 92 8.00 23.39 -28.49
C ARG A 92 7.72 24.11 -27.15
N ALA A 93 6.44 24.12 -26.69
CA ALA A 93 6.08 24.73 -25.41
C ALA A 93 6.52 23.86 -24.22
N ILE A 94 6.58 22.54 -24.39
CA ILE A 94 7.14 21.62 -23.38
C ILE A 94 8.65 21.85 -23.21
N ARG A 95 9.40 22.09 -24.31
CA ARG A 95 10.82 22.46 -24.24
C ARG A 95 11.02 23.75 -23.44
N GLU A 96 10.19 24.81 -23.66
CA GLU A 96 10.22 26.02 -22.83
C GLU A 96 10.03 25.72 -21.33
N ILE A 97 9.17 24.74 -20.99
CA ILE A 97 8.92 24.32 -19.61
C ILE A 97 10.15 23.60 -19.04
N ILE A 98 10.73 22.66 -19.77
CA ILE A 98 11.92 21.89 -19.38
C ILE A 98 13.11 22.82 -19.17
N ASP A 99 13.33 23.74 -20.10
CA ASP A 99 14.41 24.73 -20.08
C ASP A 99 14.15 25.85 -19.07
N GLN A 100 12.98 25.87 -18.43
CA GLN A 100 12.54 26.89 -17.47
C GLN A 100 12.63 28.31 -18.05
N ALA A 101 12.26 28.47 -19.32
CA ALA A 101 12.40 29.70 -20.08
C ALA A 101 11.72 30.89 -19.38
N GLU A 102 12.40 32.01 -19.38
CA GLU A 102 11.86 33.26 -18.82
C GLU A 102 10.58 33.70 -19.59
N GLY A 103 9.53 34.03 -18.88
CA GLY A 103 8.21 34.34 -19.48
C GLY A 103 7.42 33.11 -19.93
N GLY A 104 7.96 31.90 -19.76
CA GLY A 104 7.28 30.61 -20.01
C GLY A 104 6.19 30.31 -18.98
N ILE A 105 5.39 29.23 -19.23
CA ILE A 105 4.31 28.78 -18.31
C ILE A 105 4.89 28.48 -16.91
N ALA A 106 6.09 27.88 -16.83
CA ALA A 106 6.74 27.59 -15.57
C ALA A 106 7.11 28.83 -14.74
N SER A 107 7.19 30.01 -15.36
CA SER A 107 7.48 31.27 -14.66
C SER A 107 6.24 31.95 -14.06
N LEU A 108 5.02 31.54 -14.43
CA LEU A 108 3.78 32.16 -13.97
C LEU A 108 3.56 31.97 -12.46
N GLU A 109 3.27 33.06 -11.76
CA GLU A 109 3.04 33.06 -10.32
C GLU A 109 1.94 32.08 -9.85
N PRO A 110 0.80 31.93 -10.56
CA PRO A 110 -0.23 30.97 -10.16
C PRO A 110 0.16 29.51 -10.16
N VAL A 111 1.20 29.14 -10.88
CA VAL A 111 1.59 27.73 -11.06
C VAL A 111 2.29 27.21 -9.80
N MET A 112 1.78 26.10 -9.28
CA MET A 112 2.41 25.36 -8.17
C MET A 112 3.35 24.28 -8.70
N HIS A 113 2.85 23.42 -9.61
CA HIS A 113 3.61 22.34 -10.23
C HIS A 113 3.16 22.11 -11.68
N ILE A 114 4.10 21.66 -12.50
CA ILE A 114 3.84 21.14 -13.85
C ILE A 114 4.39 19.72 -13.89
N ARG A 115 3.57 18.78 -14.37
CA ARG A 115 3.91 17.35 -14.37
C ARG A 115 3.40 16.66 -15.62
N PRO A 116 4.05 15.59 -16.09
CA PRO A 116 3.44 14.71 -17.06
C PRO A 116 2.14 14.14 -16.51
N GLN A 117 1.19 13.81 -17.39
CA GLN A 117 -0.02 13.11 -16.97
C GLN A 117 0.34 11.78 -16.32
N SER A 118 -0.40 11.41 -15.28
CA SER A 118 -0.18 10.15 -14.57
C SER A 118 -0.31 8.95 -15.50
N LEU A 119 0.66 8.05 -15.43
CA LEU A 119 0.58 6.71 -16.00
C LEU A 119 0.46 5.69 -14.88
N ALA A 120 -0.34 4.66 -15.08
CA ALA A 120 -0.35 3.50 -14.19
C ALA A 120 0.76 2.54 -14.59
N THR A 121 1.34 1.86 -13.59
CA THR A 121 2.26 0.76 -13.83
C THR A 121 1.45 -0.46 -14.22
N THR A 122 1.70 -1.02 -15.41
CA THR A 122 1.06 -2.23 -15.89
C THR A 122 1.81 -3.48 -15.46
N ILE A 123 1.09 -4.60 -15.31
CA ILE A 123 1.67 -5.93 -15.12
C ILE A 123 1.65 -6.65 -16.46
N GLU A 124 2.80 -7.19 -16.86
CA GLU A 124 2.86 -8.15 -17.95
C GLU A 124 2.50 -9.53 -17.42
N ILE A 125 1.57 -10.21 -18.07
CA ILE A 125 1.24 -11.62 -17.81
C ILE A 125 1.81 -12.44 -18.94
N GLU A 126 2.75 -13.31 -18.63
CA GLU A 126 3.33 -14.26 -19.56
C GLU A 126 2.82 -15.69 -19.26
N ASP A 127 3.02 -16.59 -20.20
CA ASP A 127 2.75 -18.03 -20.07
C ASP A 127 1.29 -18.40 -19.70
N VAL A 128 0.36 -17.97 -20.53
CA VAL A 128 -1.08 -18.24 -20.37
C VAL A 128 -1.40 -19.72 -20.60
N THR A 129 -2.19 -20.30 -19.71
CA THR A 129 -2.78 -21.65 -19.85
C THR A 129 -4.29 -21.56 -20.00
N ASP A 130 -4.93 -22.64 -20.44
CA ASP A 130 -6.39 -22.70 -20.51
C ASP A 130 -7.00 -22.44 -19.11
N ALA A 131 -8.07 -21.66 -19.09
CA ALA A 131 -8.77 -21.35 -17.85
C ALA A 131 -9.40 -22.61 -17.26
N GLY A 132 -9.19 -22.79 -15.95
CA GLY A 132 -9.92 -23.81 -15.19
C GLY A 132 -11.43 -23.49 -15.14
N THR A 133 -12.23 -24.53 -14.85
CA THR A 133 -13.67 -24.35 -14.60
C THR A 133 -13.90 -23.79 -13.20
N ALA A 134 -14.83 -22.83 -13.10
CA ALA A 134 -15.28 -22.34 -11.80
C ALA A 134 -16.10 -23.39 -11.07
N ALA A 135 -15.97 -23.46 -9.76
CA ALA A 135 -16.91 -24.20 -8.92
C ALA A 135 -18.28 -23.52 -8.96
N ALA A 136 -19.36 -24.28 -8.72
CA ALA A 136 -20.69 -23.71 -8.61
C ALA A 136 -20.73 -22.70 -7.47
N VAL A 137 -21.25 -21.51 -7.77
CA VAL A 137 -21.32 -20.39 -6.82
C VAL A 137 -22.75 -20.32 -6.24
N GLY A 138 -22.87 -20.32 -4.91
CA GLY A 138 -24.14 -20.05 -4.23
C GLY A 138 -24.57 -18.58 -4.30
N ASN A 139 -25.59 -18.21 -3.52
CA ASN A 139 -25.99 -16.80 -3.42
C ASN A 139 -24.88 -15.97 -2.77
N LEU A 140 -24.34 -15.03 -3.52
CA LEU A 140 -23.33 -14.10 -3.03
C LEU A 140 -23.98 -12.91 -2.32
N ARG A 141 -23.36 -12.49 -1.23
CA ARG A 141 -23.78 -11.33 -0.43
C ARG A 141 -23.32 -10.02 -1.09
N GLU A 142 -23.88 -8.90 -0.60
CA GLU A 142 -23.52 -7.56 -1.10
C GLU A 142 -22.06 -7.19 -0.85
N PRO A 143 -21.48 -6.34 -1.73
CA PRO A 143 -20.07 -5.96 -1.65
C PRO A 143 -19.75 -5.15 -0.39
N ILE A 144 -18.62 -5.48 0.24
CA ILE A 144 -17.93 -4.65 1.24
C ILE A 144 -16.54 -4.21 0.75
N LEU A 145 -16.12 -4.73 -0.39
CA LEU A 145 -14.84 -4.45 -1.03
C LEU A 145 -15.07 -3.96 -2.45
N ALA A 146 -14.39 -2.86 -2.80
CA ALA A 146 -14.32 -2.34 -4.15
C ALA A 146 -12.92 -2.46 -4.73
N LEU A 147 -12.86 -2.67 -6.06
CA LEU A 147 -11.66 -2.65 -6.87
C LEU A 147 -11.70 -1.42 -7.79
N LEU A 148 -10.79 -0.48 -7.62
CA LEU A 148 -10.55 0.62 -8.56
C LEU A 148 -9.32 0.27 -9.39
N ASP A 149 -9.55 -0.13 -10.65
CA ASP A 149 -8.48 -0.70 -11.50
C ASP A 149 -8.82 -0.57 -12.99
N GLY A 150 -8.14 -1.32 -13.86
CA GLY A 150 -8.49 -1.50 -15.25
C GLY A 150 -9.81 -2.25 -15.44
N VAL A 151 -10.35 -2.20 -16.64
CA VAL A 151 -11.56 -2.95 -17.03
C VAL A 151 -11.28 -4.45 -16.89
N PRO A 152 -12.04 -5.22 -16.08
CA PRO A 152 -11.85 -6.67 -15.99
C PRO A 152 -12.53 -7.41 -17.16
N VAL A 153 -12.12 -8.64 -17.44
CA VAL A 153 -12.90 -9.59 -18.24
C VAL A 153 -14.01 -10.15 -17.37
N ALA A 154 -15.11 -9.40 -17.23
CA ALA A 154 -16.22 -9.74 -16.34
C ALA A 154 -16.86 -11.10 -16.68
N ALA A 155 -16.87 -11.50 -17.94
CA ALA A 155 -17.40 -12.80 -18.40
C ALA A 155 -16.40 -13.97 -18.22
N HIS A 156 -15.22 -13.75 -17.59
CA HIS A 156 -14.29 -14.83 -17.31
C HIS A 156 -14.94 -15.89 -16.41
N PRO A 157 -14.86 -17.20 -16.70
CA PRO A 157 -15.55 -18.25 -15.92
C PRO A 157 -15.29 -18.20 -14.42
N LEU A 158 -14.08 -17.79 -14.02
CA LEU A 158 -13.71 -17.64 -12.62
C LEU A 158 -14.29 -16.39 -11.97
N LEU A 159 -14.78 -15.40 -12.71
CA LEU A 159 -15.14 -14.08 -12.21
C LEU A 159 -16.61 -13.71 -12.40
N ALA A 160 -17.27 -14.26 -13.40
CA ALA A 160 -18.58 -13.81 -13.89
C ALA A 160 -19.67 -13.71 -12.80
N ALA A 161 -19.67 -14.62 -11.82
CA ALA A 161 -20.64 -14.57 -10.72
C ALA A 161 -20.26 -13.58 -9.61
N HIS A 162 -18.99 -13.21 -9.52
CA HIS A 162 -18.41 -12.49 -8.38
C HIS A 162 -18.30 -10.98 -8.57
N LEU A 163 -18.38 -10.47 -9.80
CA LEU A 163 -18.15 -9.06 -10.08
C LEU A 163 -19.46 -8.30 -10.30
N VAL A 164 -19.51 -7.09 -9.76
CA VAL A 164 -20.48 -6.04 -10.13
C VAL A 164 -19.64 -4.91 -10.71
N VAL A 165 -19.67 -4.78 -12.05
CA VAL A 165 -18.93 -3.74 -12.76
C VAL A 165 -19.78 -2.49 -12.85
N ASP A 166 -19.29 -1.37 -12.34
CA ASP A 166 -19.87 -0.04 -12.37
C ASP A 166 -18.99 0.87 -13.24
N ASP A 167 -19.23 0.85 -14.54
CA ASP A 167 -18.44 1.59 -15.53
C ASP A 167 -18.86 3.07 -15.61
N GLN A 168 -18.54 3.83 -14.56
CA GLN A 168 -18.91 5.24 -14.42
C GLN A 168 -18.27 6.16 -15.48
N PHE A 169 -17.23 5.68 -16.17
CA PHE A 169 -16.44 6.49 -17.10
C PHE A 169 -16.53 6.01 -18.55
N ASP A 170 -17.42 5.04 -18.85
CA ASP A 170 -17.63 4.47 -20.19
C ASP A 170 -16.33 3.90 -20.79
N LEU A 171 -15.57 3.17 -19.98
CA LEU A 171 -14.27 2.61 -20.38
C LEU A 171 -14.38 1.21 -21.00
N GLU A 172 -15.39 0.44 -20.56
CA GLU A 172 -15.54 -0.96 -20.99
C GLU A 172 -15.72 -1.12 -22.51
N PRO A 173 -16.54 -0.31 -23.20
CA PRO A 173 -16.70 -0.41 -24.67
C PRO A 173 -15.41 -0.11 -25.45
N HIS A 174 -14.49 0.64 -24.83
CA HIS A 174 -13.25 1.11 -25.47
C HIS A 174 -12.00 0.31 -25.07
N ALA A 175 -12.14 -0.71 -24.21
CA ALA A 175 -11.06 -1.58 -23.80
C ALA A 175 -11.18 -2.97 -24.46
N PRO A 176 -10.34 -3.31 -25.46
CA PRO A 176 -10.28 -4.64 -26.05
C PRO A 176 -10.05 -5.72 -24.98
N VAL A 177 -10.70 -6.89 -25.17
CA VAL A 177 -10.68 -7.96 -24.15
C VAL A 177 -9.26 -8.44 -23.83
N ASP A 178 -8.40 -8.57 -24.85
CA ASP A 178 -7.00 -8.98 -24.72
C ASP A 178 -6.11 -7.96 -24.00
N GLN A 179 -6.58 -6.73 -23.83
CA GLN A 179 -5.91 -5.66 -23.10
C GLN A 179 -6.44 -5.47 -21.67
N ARG A 180 -7.46 -6.22 -21.25
CA ARG A 180 -8.04 -6.15 -19.89
C ARG A 180 -7.23 -7.00 -18.90
N VAL A 181 -5.93 -6.76 -18.82
CA VAL A 181 -4.98 -7.65 -18.12
C VAL A 181 -4.99 -7.41 -16.63
N HIS A 182 -4.68 -6.18 -16.21
CA HIS A 182 -4.45 -5.85 -14.81
C HIS A 182 -5.72 -5.98 -13.96
N GLY A 183 -6.83 -5.37 -14.40
CA GLY A 183 -8.11 -5.46 -13.70
C GLY A 183 -8.62 -6.89 -13.53
N THR A 184 -8.41 -7.76 -14.56
CA THR A 184 -8.76 -9.19 -14.49
C THR A 184 -7.91 -9.93 -13.46
N ALA A 185 -6.60 -9.69 -13.46
CA ALA A 185 -5.66 -10.32 -12.51
C ALA A 185 -5.97 -9.92 -11.06
N MET A 186 -6.19 -8.63 -10.81
CA MET A 186 -6.52 -8.13 -9.47
C MET A 186 -7.88 -8.66 -8.99
N ALA A 187 -8.89 -8.65 -9.84
CA ALA A 187 -10.19 -9.27 -9.52
C ALA A 187 -10.03 -10.76 -9.16
N SER A 188 -9.19 -11.51 -9.89
CA SER A 188 -8.90 -12.92 -9.60
C SER A 188 -8.28 -13.12 -8.22
N LEU A 189 -7.28 -12.32 -7.86
CA LEU A 189 -6.64 -12.39 -6.54
C LEU A 189 -7.59 -12.00 -5.40
N LEU A 190 -8.46 -11.02 -5.63
CA LEU A 190 -9.48 -10.66 -4.66
C LEU A 190 -10.47 -11.80 -4.43
N VAL A 191 -10.99 -12.39 -5.49
CA VAL A 191 -12.02 -13.44 -5.39
C VAL A 191 -11.45 -14.76 -4.91
N HIS A 192 -10.32 -15.23 -5.46
CA HIS A 192 -9.80 -16.59 -5.26
C HIS A 192 -8.50 -16.66 -4.46
N GLY A 193 -7.76 -15.55 -4.32
CA GLY A 193 -6.38 -15.57 -3.86
C GLY A 193 -5.42 -16.12 -4.92
N ASP A 194 -4.24 -16.56 -4.50
CA ASP A 194 -3.28 -17.22 -5.39
C ASP A 194 -3.79 -18.62 -5.77
N ARG A 195 -4.07 -18.83 -7.05
CA ARG A 195 -4.59 -20.10 -7.55
C ARG A 195 -3.56 -21.23 -7.60
N ASN A 196 -2.29 -20.96 -7.29
CA ASN A 196 -1.32 -22.02 -6.96
C ASN A 196 -1.63 -22.68 -5.61
N ASN A 197 -2.32 -21.97 -4.71
CA ASN A 197 -2.80 -22.45 -3.43
C ASN A 197 -4.32 -22.27 -3.36
N PRO A 198 -5.12 -23.20 -3.92
CA PRO A 198 -6.56 -23.02 -4.01
C PRO A 198 -7.21 -22.83 -2.63
N ALA A 199 -7.96 -21.76 -2.53
CA ALA A 199 -8.75 -21.42 -1.35
C ALA A 199 -10.21 -21.13 -1.77
N PRO A 200 -11.19 -21.22 -0.85
CA PRO A 200 -12.56 -20.85 -1.15
C PRO A 200 -12.67 -19.43 -1.71
N ALA A 201 -13.50 -19.25 -2.73
CA ALA A 201 -13.80 -17.91 -3.24
C ALA A 201 -14.48 -17.06 -2.16
N LEU A 202 -14.36 -15.74 -2.25
CA LEU A 202 -15.04 -14.85 -1.32
C LEU A 202 -16.57 -15.02 -1.41
N PRO A 203 -17.30 -14.98 -0.28
CA PRO A 203 -18.75 -15.21 -0.23
C PRO A 203 -19.58 -13.95 -0.58
N ARG A 204 -18.91 -12.88 -1.03
CA ARG A 204 -19.52 -11.62 -1.45
C ARG A 204 -19.08 -11.25 -2.85
N ARG A 205 -19.92 -10.47 -3.53
CA ARG A 205 -19.50 -9.82 -4.77
C ARG A 205 -18.42 -8.76 -4.51
N ILE A 206 -17.65 -8.48 -5.53
CA ILE A 206 -16.68 -7.38 -5.56
C ILE A 206 -17.27 -6.28 -6.43
N HIS A 207 -17.33 -5.06 -5.91
CA HIS A 207 -17.72 -3.89 -6.68
C HIS A 207 -16.51 -3.38 -7.46
N VAL A 208 -16.59 -3.38 -8.78
CA VAL A 208 -15.46 -2.96 -9.63
C VAL A 208 -15.80 -1.66 -10.32
N VAL A 209 -14.99 -0.63 -10.10
CA VAL A 209 -15.07 0.64 -10.81
C VAL A 209 -13.87 0.76 -11.72
N PRO A 210 -14.02 0.56 -13.04
CA PRO A 210 -12.96 0.80 -14.00
C PRO A 210 -12.52 2.27 -13.96
N VAL A 211 -11.24 2.50 -13.69
CA VAL A 211 -10.61 3.85 -13.70
C VAL A 211 -9.51 3.94 -14.77
N MET A 212 -9.13 2.81 -15.36
CA MET A 212 -8.22 2.69 -16.49
C MET A 212 -8.90 1.95 -17.64
N GLY A 213 -8.65 2.39 -18.86
CA GLY A 213 -9.18 1.82 -20.10
C GLY A 213 -8.18 0.90 -20.79
N ALA A 214 -8.15 0.97 -22.12
CA ALA A 214 -7.31 0.14 -22.98
C ALA A 214 -5.83 0.19 -22.59
N GLY A 215 -5.19 -0.98 -22.49
CA GLY A 215 -3.78 -1.11 -22.10
C GLY A 215 -3.49 -0.65 -20.67
N ASP A 216 -4.49 -0.75 -19.79
CA ASP A 216 -4.40 -0.37 -18.38
C ASP A 216 -3.88 1.08 -18.16
N ARG A 217 -4.40 2.02 -18.96
CA ARG A 217 -4.04 3.44 -18.91
C ARG A 217 -5.20 4.30 -18.42
N PHE A 218 -4.88 5.34 -17.64
CA PHE A 218 -5.87 6.34 -17.26
C PHE A 218 -6.41 7.08 -18.49
N PRO A 219 -7.71 7.48 -18.47
CA PRO A 219 -8.30 8.26 -19.56
C PRO A 219 -7.51 9.55 -19.84
N ALA A 220 -7.10 9.75 -21.08
CA ALA A 220 -6.25 10.89 -21.48
C ALA A 220 -6.90 12.25 -21.29
N ARG A 221 -8.22 12.33 -21.10
CA ARG A 221 -8.98 13.58 -21.03
C ARG A 221 -9.45 13.94 -19.63
N ARG A 222 -8.97 13.26 -18.58
CA ARG A 222 -9.35 13.51 -17.18
C ARG A 222 -8.13 13.45 -16.27
N LEU A 223 -8.14 14.28 -15.22
CA LEU A 223 -7.15 14.22 -14.14
C LEU A 223 -7.42 12.98 -13.26
N VAL A 224 -6.38 12.24 -12.92
CA VAL A 224 -6.50 11.01 -12.10
C VAL A 224 -7.13 11.29 -10.74
N VAL A 225 -6.76 12.41 -10.11
CA VAL A 225 -7.32 12.85 -8.82
C VAL A 225 -8.83 13.04 -8.91
N ASP A 226 -9.32 13.61 -10.03
CA ASP A 226 -10.75 13.81 -10.27
C ASP A 226 -11.49 12.49 -10.52
N ILE A 227 -10.90 11.57 -11.31
CA ILE A 227 -11.47 10.23 -11.55
C ILE A 227 -11.69 9.49 -10.23
N ILE A 228 -10.67 9.42 -9.39
CA ILE A 228 -10.75 8.71 -8.10
C ILE A 228 -11.76 9.39 -7.16
N PHE A 229 -11.80 10.72 -7.13
CA PHE A 229 -12.78 11.46 -6.36
C PHE A 229 -14.22 11.14 -6.78
N LEU A 230 -14.49 11.18 -8.08
CA LEU A 230 -15.82 10.91 -8.63
C LEU A 230 -16.23 9.44 -8.41
N ALA A 231 -15.32 8.49 -8.62
CA ALA A 231 -15.56 7.06 -8.38
C ALA A 231 -16.00 6.81 -6.93
N ILE A 232 -15.26 7.29 -5.95
CA ILE A 232 -15.58 7.09 -4.53
C ILE A 232 -16.88 7.82 -4.15
N ARG A 233 -17.07 9.02 -4.68
CA ARG A 233 -18.27 9.80 -4.42
C ARG A 233 -19.54 9.12 -4.94
N ALA A 234 -19.52 8.60 -6.16
CA ALA A 234 -20.65 7.87 -6.74
C ALA A 234 -20.97 6.58 -5.96
N MET A 235 -19.94 5.88 -5.45
CA MET A 235 -20.18 4.72 -4.58
C MET A 235 -20.83 5.07 -3.24
N ARG A 236 -20.57 6.28 -2.68
CA ARG A 236 -20.82 6.57 -1.26
C ARG A 236 -21.84 7.67 -1.00
N GLU A 237 -22.15 8.54 -1.97
CA GLU A 237 -22.99 9.71 -1.75
C GLU A 237 -24.33 9.64 -2.48
N GLY A 238 -25.36 10.15 -1.81
CA GLY A 238 -26.69 10.33 -2.37
C GLY A 238 -27.58 9.08 -2.33
N PRO A 239 -28.83 9.22 -2.76
CA PRO A 239 -29.80 8.12 -2.78
C PRO A 239 -29.43 7.03 -3.81
N ASP A 240 -28.68 7.39 -4.84
CA ASP A 240 -28.26 6.50 -5.92
C ASP A 240 -26.82 5.97 -5.75
N ALA A 241 -26.32 6.00 -4.50
CA ALA A 241 -24.98 5.48 -4.19
C ALA A 241 -24.88 3.99 -4.62
N THR A 242 -23.90 3.69 -5.51
CA THR A 242 -23.82 2.38 -6.18
C THR A 242 -23.29 1.27 -5.28
N ALA A 243 -22.53 1.62 -4.22
CA ALA A 243 -21.97 0.65 -3.27
C ALA A 243 -21.79 1.23 -1.86
N PRO A 244 -22.89 1.63 -1.16
CA PRO A 244 -22.81 2.31 0.14
C PRO A 244 -22.22 1.42 1.26
N GLY A 245 -22.25 0.09 1.11
CA GLY A 245 -21.70 -0.89 2.04
C GLY A 245 -20.18 -1.07 1.99
N VAL A 246 -19.50 -0.52 0.99
CA VAL A 246 -18.05 -0.71 0.80
C VAL A 246 -17.26 -0.07 1.95
N LEU A 247 -16.44 -0.88 2.60
CA LEU A 247 -15.51 -0.52 3.69
C LEU A 247 -14.05 -0.58 3.26
N ILE A 248 -13.75 -1.40 2.24
CA ILE A 248 -12.40 -1.71 1.78
C ILE A 248 -12.31 -1.31 0.32
N VAL A 249 -11.27 -0.57 -0.04
CA VAL A 249 -10.97 -0.24 -1.45
C VAL A 249 -9.57 -0.72 -1.78
N ASN A 250 -9.49 -1.64 -2.75
CA ASN A 250 -8.22 -2.01 -3.36
C ASN A 250 -7.84 -0.98 -4.41
N LEU A 251 -6.62 -0.46 -4.30
CA LEU A 251 -6.02 0.46 -5.24
C LEU A 251 -4.61 -0.06 -5.57
N SER A 252 -4.55 -1.10 -6.41
CA SER A 252 -3.30 -1.72 -6.85
C SER A 252 -2.57 -0.89 -7.91
N LEU A 253 -2.67 0.43 -7.81
CA LEU A 253 -2.22 1.42 -8.78
C LEU A 253 -1.20 2.37 -8.15
N GLY A 254 -0.26 2.83 -8.98
CA GLY A 254 0.69 3.87 -8.60
C GLY A 254 1.19 4.62 -9.83
N ASN A 255 1.62 5.86 -9.66
CA ASN A 255 2.23 6.64 -10.71
C ASN A 255 3.75 6.49 -10.66
N GLU A 256 4.32 5.68 -11.55
CA GLU A 256 5.76 5.44 -11.62
C GLU A 256 6.56 6.70 -11.95
N ARG A 257 5.96 7.66 -12.67
CA ARG A 257 6.55 8.97 -12.95
C ARG A 257 6.53 9.90 -11.73
N ARG A 258 5.99 9.43 -10.58
CA ARG A 258 5.91 10.23 -9.37
C ARG A 258 6.35 9.45 -8.12
N PRO A 259 7.65 9.12 -8.03
CA PRO A 259 8.20 8.55 -6.81
C PRO A 259 8.09 9.57 -5.67
N PHE A 260 7.66 9.10 -4.50
CA PHE A 260 7.52 9.95 -3.32
C PHE A 260 8.89 10.42 -2.81
N GLN A 261 9.11 11.73 -2.74
CA GLN A 261 10.33 12.32 -2.19
C GLN A 261 10.13 12.90 -0.78
N SER A 262 9.26 13.89 -0.64
CA SER A 262 9.05 14.59 0.64
C SER A 262 7.65 15.18 0.82
N SER A 263 6.99 15.63 -0.25
CA SER A 263 5.67 16.25 -0.22
C SER A 263 4.58 15.27 -0.64
N LEU A 264 3.44 15.32 0.03
CA LEU A 264 2.27 14.51 -0.34
C LEU A 264 1.72 14.94 -1.69
N SER A 265 1.45 13.95 -2.52
CA SER A 265 0.72 14.16 -3.79
C SER A 265 -0.72 14.58 -3.54
N ALA A 266 -1.34 15.24 -4.52
CA ALA A 266 -2.76 15.53 -4.47
C ALA A 266 -3.60 14.24 -4.35
N TRP A 267 -3.15 13.17 -5.02
CA TRP A 267 -3.80 11.86 -4.95
C TRP A 267 -3.72 11.26 -3.54
N ALA A 268 -2.56 11.28 -2.87
CA ALA A 268 -2.43 10.82 -1.48
C ALA A 268 -3.29 11.66 -0.52
N ARG A 269 -3.30 13.01 -0.69
CA ARG A 269 -4.19 13.90 0.09
C ARG A 269 -5.66 13.55 -0.10
N LEU A 270 -6.06 13.17 -1.32
CA LEU A 270 -7.41 12.74 -1.62
C LEU A 270 -7.76 11.44 -0.87
N LEU A 271 -6.91 10.41 -0.97
CA LEU A 271 -7.16 9.15 -0.26
C LEU A 271 -7.27 9.36 1.25
N ASP A 272 -6.40 10.18 1.84
CA ASP A 272 -6.44 10.50 3.26
C ASP A 272 -7.76 11.18 3.68
N ARG A 273 -8.24 12.10 2.84
CA ARG A 273 -9.51 12.81 3.08
C ARG A 273 -10.71 11.88 2.96
N LEU A 274 -10.75 11.07 1.88
CA LEU A 274 -11.86 10.14 1.63
C LEU A 274 -11.91 9.02 2.67
N ALA A 275 -10.75 8.50 3.10
CA ALA A 275 -10.66 7.49 4.16
C ALA A 275 -11.32 7.99 5.46
N TYR A 276 -11.00 9.22 5.87
CA TYR A 276 -11.59 9.82 7.08
C TYR A 276 -13.08 10.15 6.90
N ARG A 277 -13.45 10.75 5.75
CA ARG A 277 -14.83 11.18 5.48
C ARG A 277 -15.83 10.04 5.43
N TYR A 278 -15.48 8.96 4.72
CA TYR A 278 -16.41 7.85 4.48
C TYR A 278 -16.15 6.60 5.32
N GLY A 279 -15.12 6.60 6.15
CA GLY A 279 -14.72 5.42 6.91
C GLY A 279 -14.31 4.26 5.99
N ILE A 280 -13.47 4.54 4.99
CA ILE A 280 -12.98 3.57 4.01
C ILE A 280 -11.51 3.24 4.31
N LEU A 281 -11.18 1.97 4.33
CA LEU A 281 -9.80 1.50 4.34
C LEU A 281 -9.30 1.31 2.91
N PHE A 282 -8.40 2.21 2.47
CA PHE A 282 -7.67 2.04 1.21
C PHE A 282 -6.45 1.15 1.43
N LEU A 283 -6.33 0.13 0.58
CA LEU A 283 -5.11 -0.65 0.45
C LEU A 283 -4.43 -0.27 -0.86
N VAL A 284 -3.19 0.18 -0.77
CA VAL A 284 -2.47 0.81 -1.89
C VAL A 284 -1.16 0.09 -2.13
N SER A 285 -0.81 -0.17 -3.39
CA SER A 285 0.47 -0.77 -3.75
C SER A 285 1.63 0.21 -3.52
N ALA A 286 2.77 -0.31 -3.03
CA ALA A 286 3.96 0.52 -2.83
C ALA A 286 4.60 0.99 -4.16
N GLY A 287 4.40 0.22 -5.22
CA GLY A 287 4.99 0.44 -6.54
C GLY A 287 6.10 -0.56 -6.86
N ASN A 288 6.37 -0.76 -8.15
CA ASN A 288 7.36 -1.69 -8.67
C ASN A 288 8.44 -0.93 -9.45
N VAL A 289 9.62 -0.81 -8.86
CA VAL A 289 10.81 -0.16 -9.46
C VAL A 289 11.50 -1.19 -10.34
N ARG A 290 11.39 -1.07 -11.67
CA ARG A 290 11.83 -2.07 -12.65
C ARG A 290 13.09 -1.69 -13.43
N GLU A 291 13.73 -0.59 -13.09
CA GLU A 291 14.96 -0.14 -13.71
C GLU A 291 16.08 -1.16 -13.54
N THR A 292 16.98 -1.18 -14.52
CA THR A 292 18.21 -1.97 -14.49
C THR A 292 19.13 -1.45 -13.39
N PHE A 293 19.74 -2.35 -12.63
CA PHE A 293 20.70 -2.00 -11.59
C PHE A 293 21.92 -2.93 -11.59
N GLY A 294 23.06 -2.40 -11.16
CA GLY A 294 24.29 -3.16 -11.02
C GLY A 294 24.34 -3.95 -9.72
N VAL A 295 24.92 -5.16 -9.76
CA VAL A 295 25.22 -6.00 -8.59
C VAL A 295 26.74 -6.11 -8.42
N PRO A 296 27.39 -5.10 -7.81
CA PRO A 296 28.85 -4.99 -7.78
C PRO A 296 29.56 -6.07 -6.95
N ALA A 297 28.80 -6.83 -6.16
CA ALA A 297 29.34 -7.97 -5.41
C ALA A 297 29.87 -9.10 -6.31
N PHE A 298 29.50 -9.12 -7.59
CA PHE A 298 29.89 -10.15 -8.54
C PHE A 298 30.58 -9.54 -9.76
N ALA A 299 31.73 -10.12 -10.11
CA ALA A 299 32.53 -9.63 -11.24
C ALA A 299 31.93 -10.02 -12.60
N THR A 300 31.20 -11.13 -12.67
CA THR A 300 30.61 -11.66 -13.91
C THR A 300 29.20 -12.23 -13.65
N GLY A 301 28.38 -12.28 -14.70
CA GLY A 301 27.07 -12.90 -14.64
C GLY A 301 27.11 -14.37 -14.23
N THR A 302 28.10 -15.11 -14.70
CA THR A 302 28.33 -16.51 -14.29
C THR A 302 28.63 -16.62 -12.79
N ALA A 303 29.43 -15.70 -12.24
CA ALA A 303 29.71 -15.68 -10.80
C ALA A 303 28.44 -15.41 -9.97
N PHE A 304 27.51 -14.59 -10.48
CA PHE A 304 26.20 -14.35 -9.86
C PHE A 304 25.29 -15.58 -9.98
N GLU A 305 25.28 -16.24 -11.14
CA GLU A 305 24.50 -17.46 -11.40
C GLU A 305 24.94 -18.63 -10.50
N ASP A 306 26.25 -18.84 -10.38
CA ASP A 306 26.85 -19.96 -9.63
C ASP A 306 26.94 -19.71 -8.12
N ALA A 307 26.70 -18.47 -7.68
CA ALA A 307 26.73 -18.13 -6.26
C ALA A 307 25.69 -18.90 -5.45
N ASP A 308 25.98 -19.20 -4.20
CA ASP A 308 25.02 -19.77 -3.28
C ASP A 308 23.88 -18.80 -2.94
N ALA A 309 22.82 -19.30 -2.33
CA ALA A 309 21.63 -18.53 -1.98
C ALA A 309 21.94 -17.33 -1.08
N ALA A 310 22.86 -17.51 -0.12
CA ALA A 310 23.22 -16.46 0.82
C ALA A 310 23.98 -15.33 0.13
N ALA A 311 24.99 -15.66 -0.67
CA ALA A 311 25.79 -14.69 -1.42
C ALA A 311 24.95 -13.91 -2.44
N ARG A 312 24.03 -14.59 -3.16
CA ARG A 312 23.09 -13.91 -4.08
C ARG A 312 22.17 -12.95 -3.34
N CYS A 313 21.60 -13.39 -2.22
CA CYS A 313 20.74 -12.55 -1.39
C CYS A 313 21.52 -11.31 -0.91
N ASP A 314 22.71 -11.49 -0.33
CA ASP A 314 23.50 -10.41 0.23
C ASP A 314 23.95 -9.42 -0.85
N GLY A 315 24.39 -9.91 -2.00
CA GLY A 315 24.78 -9.08 -3.14
C GLY A 315 23.61 -8.26 -3.69
N THR A 316 22.44 -8.88 -3.83
CA THR A 316 21.23 -8.21 -4.32
C THR A 316 20.72 -7.18 -3.31
N LEU A 317 20.64 -7.51 -2.01
CA LEU A 317 20.23 -6.57 -0.98
C LEU A 317 21.20 -5.40 -0.85
N THR A 318 22.52 -5.64 -1.00
CA THR A 318 23.53 -4.57 -1.01
C THR A 318 23.30 -3.61 -2.19
N ALA A 319 23.07 -4.16 -3.38
CA ALA A 319 22.79 -3.35 -4.57
C ALA A 319 21.52 -2.49 -4.41
N ILE A 320 20.43 -3.09 -3.94
CA ILE A 320 19.18 -2.38 -3.67
C ILE A 320 19.38 -1.33 -2.56
N GLY A 321 20.12 -1.67 -1.51
CA GLY A 321 20.43 -0.78 -0.39
C GLY A 321 21.19 0.48 -0.81
N ASN A 322 22.13 0.34 -1.75
CA ASN A 322 22.87 1.47 -2.32
C ASN A 322 21.98 2.42 -3.14
N LEU A 323 20.85 1.92 -3.65
CA LEU A 323 19.90 2.65 -4.49
C LEU A 323 18.61 3.06 -3.75
N MET A 324 18.59 3.00 -2.40
CA MET A 324 17.37 3.32 -1.63
C MET A 324 16.77 4.69 -1.91
N ALA A 325 17.59 5.66 -2.32
CA ALA A 325 17.12 7.02 -2.63
C ALA A 325 16.31 7.07 -3.93
N ASP A 326 16.64 6.20 -4.89
CA ASP A 326 16.03 6.15 -6.23
C ASP A 326 14.87 5.14 -6.30
N ARG A 327 14.79 4.23 -5.34
CA ARG A 327 13.77 3.17 -5.28
C ARG A 327 12.60 3.51 -4.35
N ARG A 328 12.11 4.75 -4.46
CA ARG A 328 11.05 5.26 -3.58
C ARG A 328 9.67 4.81 -4.04
N MET A 329 8.76 4.71 -3.06
CA MET A 329 7.37 4.38 -3.32
C MET A 329 6.72 5.33 -4.31
N PHE A 330 5.76 4.83 -5.10
CA PHE A 330 5.01 5.61 -6.08
C PHE A 330 3.75 6.22 -5.46
N SER A 331 3.46 7.49 -5.81
CA SER A 331 2.20 8.11 -5.41
C SER A 331 1.01 7.28 -5.92
N PRO A 332 -0.04 7.04 -5.09
CA PRO A 332 -0.37 7.68 -3.82
C PRO A 332 0.02 6.87 -2.56
N SER A 333 0.99 5.97 -2.64
CA SER A 333 1.34 5.05 -1.55
C SER A 333 1.83 5.75 -0.27
N GLU A 334 2.20 7.02 -0.34
CA GLU A 334 2.58 7.84 0.80
C GLU A 334 1.39 8.34 1.65
N ALA A 335 0.14 8.04 1.25
CA ALA A 335 -1.06 8.38 2.02
C ALA A 335 -0.99 7.82 3.45
N ILE A 336 -1.27 8.66 4.46
CA ILE A 336 -1.08 8.29 5.88
C ILE A 336 -2.25 7.50 6.46
N ASN A 337 -3.47 7.70 5.94
CA ASN A 337 -4.65 6.96 6.35
C ASN A 337 -4.80 5.61 5.65
N ALA A 338 -4.18 5.43 4.49
CA ALA A 338 -4.15 4.17 3.77
C ALA A 338 -3.17 3.16 4.39
N VAL A 339 -3.35 1.87 4.08
CA VAL A 339 -2.34 0.83 4.28
C VAL A 339 -1.61 0.60 2.96
N THR A 340 -0.30 0.81 2.98
CA THR A 340 0.57 0.59 1.83
C THR A 340 1.20 -0.78 1.91
N VAL A 341 1.06 -1.54 0.83
CA VAL A 341 1.49 -2.95 0.77
C VAL A 341 2.68 -3.09 -0.16
N GLY A 342 3.79 -3.58 0.39
CA GLY A 342 4.96 -4.03 -0.36
C GLY A 342 4.83 -5.53 -0.70
N ALA A 343 5.64 -6.00 -1.63
CA ALA A 343 5.66 -7.39 -2.08
C ALA A 343 6.77 -8.18 -1.41
N SER A 344 6.47 -9.35 -0.88
CA SER A 344 7.49 -10.35 -0.53
C SER A 344 7.75 -11.30 -1.68
N ASN A 345 9.01 -11.75 -1.81
CA ASN A 345 9.47 -12.68 -2.84
C ASN A 345 9.03 -14.12 -2.51
N ASP A 346 7.74 -14.33 -2.55
CA ASP A 346 7.07 -15.51 -2.03
C ASP A 346 5.90 -15.90 -2.93
N ASP A 347 5.79 -17.17 -3.26
CA ASP A 347 4.70 -17.78 -4.00
C ASP A 347 4.43 -19.21 -3.54
N TRP A 348 3.32 -19.77 -3.98
CA TRP A 348 2.94 -21.15 -3.69
C TRP A 348 3.30 -22.12 -4.83
N VAL A 349 4.24 -21.75 -5.70
CA VAL A 349 4.68 -22.63 -6.79
C VAL A 349 5.51 -23.77 -6.24
N SER A 350 5.16 -25.00 -6.61
CA SER A 350 5.89 -26.20 -6.21
C SER A 350 7.34 -26.17 -6.65
N ALA A 351 8.25 -26.63 -5.81
CA ALA A 351 9.66 -26.77 -6.17
C ALA A 351 9.89 -27.68 -7.39
N ALA A 352 9.00 -28.67 -7.60
CA ALA A 352 9.04 -29.58 -8.74
C ALA A 352 8.71 -28.90 -10.07
N ASP A 353 7.94 -27.81 -10.04
CA ASP A 353 7.53 -27.09 -11.24
C ASP A 353 8.52 -25.98 -11.64
N ARG A 354 9.56 -25.76 -10.85
CA ARG A 354 10.55 -24.71 -11.10
C ARG A 354 11.45 -25.07 -12.28
N ARG A 355 11.41 -24.24 -13.31
CA ARG A 355 12.33 -24.32 -14.45
C ARG A 355 13.52 -23.42 -14.23
N ALA A 356 14.72 -23.93 -14.39
CA ALA A 356 15.93 -23.11 -14.40
C ALA A 356 16.15 -22.53 -15.81
N ALA A 357 16.26 -21.22 -15.91
CA ALA A 357 16.77 -20.55 -17.11
C ALA A 357 18.08 -19.83 -16.74
N ARG A 358 19.14 -20.01 -17.53
CA ARG A 358 20.46 -19.43 -17.21
C ARG A 358 20.49 -17.90 -17.19
N THR A 359 19.57 -17.26 -17.88
CA THR A 359 19.51 -15.78 -17.97
C THR A 359 18.52 -15.15 -16.98
N ILE A 360 17.73 -15.97 -16.28
CA ILE A 360 16.72 -15.52 -15.31
C ILE A 360 17.03 -16.19 -13.98
N ILE A 361 17.46 -15.40 -13.02
CA ILE A 361 18.04 -15.88 -11.77
C ILE A 361 17.10 -15.53 -10.62
N ASP A 362 16.81 -16.50 -9.75
CA ASP A 362 16.18 -16.26 -8.45
C ASP A 362 17.21 -15.60 -7.52
N PRO A 363 17.03 -14.34 -7.12
CA PRO A 363 17.97 -13.65 -6.23
C PRO A 363 17.88 -14.15 -4.79
N PHE A 364 16.76 -14.77 -4.39
CA PHE A 364 16.45 -15.14 -3.01
C PHE A 364 16.01 -16.62 -2.87
N PRO A 365 16.77 -17.59 -3.39
CA PRO A 365 16.34 -18.99 -3.39
C PRO A 365 16.18 -19.53 -1.96
N GLY A 366 14.93 -19.81 -1.56
CA GLY A 366 14.61 -20.27 -0.20
C GLY A 366 14.69 -19.19 0.89
N ILE A 367 14.90 -17.93 0.52
CA ILE A 367 14.96 -16.79 1.44
C ILE A 367 13.76 -15.87 1.17
N ARG A 368 12.96 -15.60 2.19
CA ARG A 368 11.81 -14.69 2.12
C ARG A 368 12.26 -13.25 2.32
N ALA A 369 12.55 -12.54 1.25
CA ALA A 369 12.91 -11.11 1.24
C ALA A 369 11.80 -10.27 0.59
N ALA A 370 11.91 -8.94 0.62
CA ALA A 370 11.10 -8.09 -0.24
C ALA A 370 11.47 -8.34 -1.71
N ASN A 371 10.48 -8.28 -2.63
CA ASN A 371 10.74 -8.41 -4.06
C ASN A 371 11.80 -7.39 -4.50
N PRO A 372 12.69 -7.76 -5.42
CA PRO A 372 13.68 -6.82 -5.96
C PRO A 372 13.08 -5.53 -6.54
N SER A 373 11.87 -5.59 -7.10
CA SER A 373 11.17 -4.41 -7.60
C SER A 373 10.38 -3.66 -6.54
N SER A 374 10.08 -4.26 -5.38
CA SER A 374 9.25 -3.60 -4.37
C SER A 374 9.85 -2.27 -3.92
N ALA A 375 9.08 -1.19 -4.09
CA ALA A 375 9.52 0.15 -3.75
C ALA A 375 9.68 0.34 -2.23
N LEU A 376 10.60 1.23 -1.84
CA LEU A 376 11.10 1.36 -0.47
C LEU A 376 10.61 2.64 0.22
N GLY A 377 10.43 2.54 1.53
CA GLY A 377 10.10 3.67 2.38
C GLY A 377 11.23 4.69 2.59
N PRO A 378 11.08 5.57 3.52
CA PRO A 378 9.92 5.78 4.39
C PRO A 378 8.81 6.59 3.72
N GLY A 379 7.63 6.62 4.36
CA GLY A 379 6.52 7.47 3.95
C GLY A 379 6.64 8.93 4.42
N PHE A 380 5.54 9.67 4.28
CA PHE A 380 5.45 11.07 4.70
C PHE A 380 5.84 11.25 6.18
N ALA A 381 6.57 12.33 6.47
CA ALA A 381 7.12 12.64 7.80
C ALA A 381 7.95 11.48 8.40
N ARG A 382 8.54 10.64 7.55
CA ARG A 382 9.30 9.44 7.92
C ARG A 382 8.43 8.40 8.64
N SER A 383 7.14 8.31 8.31
CA SER A 383 6.26 7.23 8.78
C SER A 383 6.75 5.86 8.30
N VAL A 384 6.30 4.82 8.99
CA VAL A 384 6.55 3.43 8.56
C VAL A 384 5.76 3.21 7.28
N LYS A 385 6.45 2.98 6.18
CA LYS A 385 5.93 2.64 4.86
C LYS A 385 7.02 1.85 4.10
N PRO A 386 6.64 0.85 3.24
CA PRO A 386 5.29 0.30 3.19
C PRO A 386 4.82 -0.09 4.60
N ASP A 387 3.51 -0.19 4.87
CA ASP A 387 3.06 -0.61 6.19
C ASP A 387 3.37 -2.10 6.42
N ILE A 388 3.03 -2.94 5.45
CA ILE A 388 3.19 -4.40 5.52
C ILE A 388 3.75 -4.97 4.22
N LEU A 389 4.25 -6.20 4.31
CA LEU A 389 4.56 -7.04 3.16
C LEU A 389 3.61 -8.23 3.10
N MET A 390 3.11 -8.51 1.89
CA MET A 390 2.31 -9.69 1.56
C MET A 390 2.96 -10.43 0.39
N PRO A 391 2.63 -11.73 0.16
CA PRO A 391 3.15 -12.45 -0.99
C PRO A 391 2.87 -11.69 -2.30
N GLY A 392 3.93 -11.39 -3.05
CA GLY A 392 3.87 -10.69 -4.33
C GLY A 392 4.26 -11.56 -5.51
N GLY A 393 4.37 -12.87 -5.29
CA GLY A 393 4.96 -13.79 -6.25
C GLY A 393 6.49 -13.70 -6.24
N ARG A 394 7.15 -14.80 -6.61
CA ARG A 394 8.59 -14.83 -6.72
C ARG A 394 9.03 -14.05 -7.96
N GLU A 395 9.87 -13.05 -7.76
CA GLU A 395 10.43 -12.24 -8.82
C GLU A 395 11.87 -12.67 -9.12
N HIS A 396 12.13 -12.91 -10.38
CA HIS A 396 13.47 -13.23 -10.87
C HIS A 396 14.18 -11.99 -11.40
N LEU A 397 15.49 -12.08 -11.53
CA LEU A 397 16.33 -11.05 -12.16
C LEU A 397 16.83 -11.55 -13.51
N ARG A 398 16.57 -10.78 -14.56
CA ARG A 398 17.13 -11.02 -15.90
C ARG A 398 18.49 -10.35 -16.01
N GLN A 399 19.51 -11.12 -16.34
CA GLN A 399 20.83 -10.56 -16.62
C GLN A 399 20.81 -9.76 -17.92
N MET A 400 21.41 -8.58 -17.86
CA MET A 400 21.68 -7.73 -19.03
C MET A 400 23.10 -7.97 -19.49
N ARG A 401 23.30 -8.08 -20.80
CA ARG A 401 24.65 -8.21 -21.37
C ARG A 401 25.36 -6.85 -21.30
N THR A 402 26.44 -6.77 -20.51
CA THR A 402 27.30 -5.61 -20.41
C THR A 402 28.76 -6.06 -20.26
N ASP A 403 29.69 -5.28 -20.76
CA ASP A 403 31.11 -5.59 -20.62
C ASP A 403 31.56 -5.29 -19.18
N GLY A 404 32.01 -6.33 -18.47
CA GLY A 404 32.79 -6.22 -17.23
C GLY A 404 32.04 -6.03 -15.92
N HIS A 405 30.68 -5.93 -15.89
CA HIS A 405 29.90 -5.77 -14.68
C HIS A 405 28.58 -6.53 -14.76
N VAL A 406 28.05 -6.95 -13.60
CA VAL A 406 26.75 -7.60 -13.52
C VAL A 406 25.67 -6.55 -13.42
N PHE A 407 24.86 -6.42 -14.47
CA PHE A 407 23.63 -5.63 -14.46
C PHE A 407 22.42 -6.57 -14.59
N VAL A 408 21.39 -6.28 -13.80
CA VAL A 408 20.18 -7.06 -13.75
C VAL A 408 18.96 -6.16 -13.79
N ARG A 409 17.85 -6.72 -14.29
CA ARG A 409 16.53 -6.08 -14.27
C ARG A 409 15.51 -7.05 -13.70
N PRO A 410 14.56 -6.59 -12.84
CA PRO A 410 13.41 -7.41 -12.47
C PRO A 410 12.70 -7.93 -13.71
N ALA A 411 12.48 -9.23 -13.77
CA ALA A 411 11.80 -9.89 -14.89
C ALA A 411 10.31 -9.99 -14.60
N PRO A 412 9.44 -9.97 -15.64
CA PRO A 412 8.05 -10.34 -15.48
C PRO A 412 7.91 -11.73 -14.87
N SER A 413 6.79 -11.98 -14.19
CA SER A 413 6.47 -13.30 -13.68
C SER A 413 6.31 -14.27 -14.85
N THR A 414 7.18 -15.28 -14.92
CA THR A 414 7.16 -16.31 -15.94
C THR A 414 6.83 -17.64 -15.29
N ARG A 415 6.26 -18.56 -16.07
CA ARG A 415 6.00 -19.93 -15.59
C ARG A 415 7.32 -20.65 -15.22
N PRO A 416 7.42 -21.24 -14.03
CA PRO A 416 6.51 -21.32 -12.92
C PRO A 416 6.96 -20.43 -11.75
N ALA A 417 6.76 -19.15 -11.82
CA ALA A 417 7.00 -18.24 -10.71
C ALA A 417 5.91 -17.14 -10.72
N GLY A 418 5.49 -16.73 -9.53
CA GLY A 418 4.48 -15.70 -9.37
C GLY A 418 3.13 -16.23 -8.88
N LEU A 419 2.17 -15.32 -8.76
CA LEU A 419 0.80 -15.58 -8.34
C LEU A 419 -0.03 -16.01 -9.54
N LYS A 420 -0.71 -17.15 -9.46
CA LYS A 420 -1.56 -17.65 -10.54
C LYS A 420 -2.93 -16.96 -10.52
N VAL A 421 -3.33 -16.36 -11.64
CA VAL A 421 -4.49 -15.48 -11.76
C VAL A 421 -5.29 -15.77 -13.03
N ALA A 422 -6.55 -15.35 -13.05
CA ALA A 422 -7.33 -15.25 -14.27
C ALA A 422 -6.74 -14.17 -15.20
N ALA A 423 -6.75 -14.42 -16.49
CA ALA A 423 -6.19 -13.52 -17.49
C ALA A 423 -6.99 -13.59 -18.81
N PRO A 424 -6.99 -12.53 -19.63
CA PRO A 424 -7.38 -12.65 -21.03
C PRO A 424 -6.33 -13.45 -21.80
N ARG A 425 -6.71 -14.02 -22.95
CA ARG A 425 -5.76 -14.59 -23.90
C ARG A 425 -5.15 -13.48 -24.75
N THR A 426 -3.87 -13.28 -24.65
CA THR A 426 -3.16 -12.28 -25.45
C THR A 426 -3.13 -12.69 -26.92
N GLY A 427 -3.52 -11.78 -27.82
CA GLY A 427 -3.49 -12.01 -29.27
C GLY A 427 -4.47 -13.06 -29.81
N ALA A 428 -5.42 -13.54 -28.99
CA ALA A 428 -6.45 -14.49 -29.39
C ALA A 428 -7.75 -14.24 -28.60
N PHE A 429 -8.88 -14.68 -29.18
CA PHE A 429 -10.14 -14.67 -28.43
C PHE A 429 -10.13 -15.75 -27.35
N GLY A 430 -10.62 -15.39 -26.16
CA GLY A 430 -10.82 -16.33 -25.07
C GLY A 430 -10.26 -15.86 -23.73
N VAL A 431 -10.30 -16.76 -22.76
CA VAL A 431 -9.88 -16.55 -21.38
C VAL A 431 -8.86 -17.60 -20.99
N ALA A 432 -8.05 -17.26 -20.02
CA ALA A 432 -6.89 -18.05 -19.63
C ALA A 432 -6.58 -17.87 -18.14
N GLU A 433 -5.58 -18.58 -17.65
CA GLU A 433 -4.88 -18.31 -16.41
C GLU A 433 -3.42 -18.00 -16.74
N GLY A 434 -2.82 -17.07 -16.01
CA GLY A 434 -1.42 -16.69 -16.18
C GLY A 434 -0.75 -16.42 -14.84
N TYR A 435 0.49 -15.94 -14.87
CA TYR A 435 1.26 -15.62 -13.69
C TYR A 435 1.48 -14.12 -13.61
N SER A 436 1.25 -13.56 -12.43
CA SER A 436 1.40 -12.14 -12.10
C SER A 436 2.31 -11.99 -10.89
N GLY A 437 2.80 -10.79 -10.63
CA GLY A 437 3.63 -10.52 -9.46
C GLY A 437 3.77 -9.04 -9.14
N GLY A 438 4.45 -8.77 -8.03
CA GLY A 438 4.74 -7.43 -7.54
C GLY A 438 3.75 -6.91 -6.51
N THR A 439 3.87 -5.62 -6.21
CA THR A 439 3.11 -4.98 -5.12
C THR A 439 1.61 -4.89 -5.38
N SER A 440 1.17 -4.93 -6.64
CA SER A 440 -0.26 -4.97 -6.99
C SER A 440 -0.91 -6.28 -6.52
N GLY A 441 -0.28 -7.43 -6.82
CA GLY A 441 -0.75 -8.73 -6.35
C GLY A 441 -0.76 -8.85 -4.83
N ALA A 442 0.29 -8.37 -4.18
CA ALA A 442 0.39 -8.31 -2.72
C ALA A 442 -0.76 -7.47 -2.10
N THR A 443 -1.10 -6.34 -2.74
CA THR A 443 -2.20 -5.46 -2.29
C THR A 443 -3.56 -6.11 -2.46
N ALA A 444 -3.78 -6.83 -3.55
CA ALA A 444 -5.01 -7.60 -3.76
C ALA A 444 -5.17 -8.71 -2.70
N LEU A 445 -4.09 -9.44 -2.37
CA LEU A 445 -4.11 -10.45 -1.30
C LEU A 445 -4.34 -9.82 0.08
N ALA A 446 -3.77 -8.65 0.38
CA ALA A 446 -4.05 -7.90 1.60
C ALA A 446 -5.53 -7.48 1.68
N SER A 447 -6.11 -7.02 0.58
CA SER A 447 -7.53 -6.64 0.49
C SER A 447 -8.46 -7.83 0.71
N ARG A 448 -8.13 -8.98 0.10
CA ARG A 448 -8.82 -10.25 0.36
C ARG A 448 -8.73 -10.64 1.83
N THR A 449 -7.57 -10.53 2.45
CA THR A 449 -7.38 -10.83 3.88
C THR A 449 -8.24 -9.92 4.75
N CYS A 450 -8.29 -8.60 4.47
CA CYS A 450 -9.19 -7.67 5.15
C CYS A 450 -10.66 -8.07 5.03
N HIS A 451 -11.10 -8.49 3.83
CA HIS A 451 -12.46 -8.98 3.62
C HIS A 451 -12.75 -10.23 4.47
N ARG A 452 -11.80 -11.19 4.52
CA ARG A 452 -11.93 -12.39 5.36
C ARG A 452 -12.00 -12.05 6.86
N ILE A 453 -11.19 -11.10 7.33
CA ILE A 453 -11.26 -10.58 8.71
C ILE A 453 -12.65 -10.01 8.99
N HIS A 454 -13.18 -9.17 8.08
CA HIS A 454 -14.52 -8.60 8.25
C HIS A 454 -15.59 -9.68 8.40
N ASP A 455 -15.61 -10.66 7.50
CA ASP A 455 -16.64 -11.73 7.53
C ASP A 455 -16.49 -12.63 8.77
N ALA A 456 -15.24 -12.85 9.22
CA ALA A 456 -14.99 -13.57 10.46
C ALA A 456 -15.52 -12.81 11.70
N LEU A 457 -15.32 -11.49 11.75
CA LEU A 457 -15.86 -10.65 12.82
C LEU A 457 -17.38 -10.59 12.80
N GLU A 458 -17.98 -10.39 11.63
CA GLU A 458 -19.42 -10.34 11.47
C GLU A 458 -20.10 -11.68 11.88
N ALA A 459 -19.47 -12.79 11.54
CA ALA A 459 -19.96 -14.12 11.94
C ALA A 459 -19.81 -14.40 13.45
N ALA A 460 -18.79 -13.82 14.09
CA ALA A 460 -18.50 -14.08 15.49
C ALA A 460 -19.18 -13.12 16.46
N TYR A 461 -19.41 -11.88 16.03
CA TYR A 461 -19.88 -10.78 16.89
C TYR A 461 -21.08 -10.08 16.25
N PRO A 462 -22.32 -10.38 16.73
CA PRO A 462 -23.55 -9.82 16.15
C PRO A 462 -23.57 -8.28 16.09
N ASP A 463 -22.96 -7.63 17.08
CA ASP A 463 -22.96 -6.16 17.18
C ASP A 463 -21.93 -5.50 16.24
N PHE A 464 -21.04 -6.27 15.62
CA PHE A 464 -19.98 -5.72 14.75
C PHE A 464 -20.57 -4.97 13.54
N ALA A 465 -21.62 -5.52 12.92
CA ALA A 465 -22.28 -4.88 11.78
C ALA A 465 -22.92 -3.52 12.11
N GLY A 466 -23.32 -3.32 13.37
CA GLY A 466 -23.90 -2.07 13.87
C GLY A 466 -22.88 -0.96 14.19
N LEU A 467 -21.59 -1.27 14.20
CA LEU A 467 -20.54 -0.26 14.45
C LEU A 467 -20.44 0.74 13.29
N PRO A 468 -20.11 2.01 13.57
CA PRO A 468 -19.84 3.00 12.55
C PRO A 468 -18.79 2.54 11.53
N HIS A 469 -18.95 2.89 10.25
CA HIS A 469 -18.02 2.49 9.18
C HIS A 469 -16.56 2.79 9.53
N ILE A 470 -16.29 3.98 10.05
CA ILE A 470 -14.92 4.41 10.37
C ILE A 470 -14.28 3.59 11.52
N GLN A 471 -15.08 3.14 12.49
CA GLN A 471 -14.60 2.25 13.55
C GLN A 471 -14.32 0.85 13.02
N ARG A 472 -15.21 0.31 12.17
CA ARG A 472 -14.98 -0.98 11.48
C ARG A 472 -13.72 -0.93 10.61
N ALA A 473 -13.56 0.11 9.81
CA ALA A 473 -12.39 0.30 8.96
C ALA A 473 -11.08 0.46 9.78
N ALA A 474 -11.12 1.18 10.91
CA ALA A 474 -9.97 1.31 11.81
C ALA A 474 -9.61 -0.03 12.47
N LEU A 475 -10.61 -0.83 12.84
CA LEU A 475 -10.38 -2.17 13.39
C LEU A 475 -9.81 -3.12 12.33
N LEU A 476 -10.33 -3.11 11.11
CA LEU A 476 -9.77 -3.91 10.00
C LEU A 476 -8.31 -3.52 9.72
N LYS A 477 -8.00 -2.23 9.73
CA LYS A 477 -6.63 -1.72 9.61
C LYS A 477 -5.73 -2.23 10.73
N ALA A 478 -6.20 -2.21 11.98
CA ALA A 478 -5.46 -2.72 13.11
C ALA A 478 -5.20 -4.24 12.98
N LEU A 479 -6.24 -5.03 12.70
CA LEU A 479 -6.16 -6.49 12.62
C LEU A 479 -5.34 -6.97 11.43
N LEU A 480 -5.37 -6.27 10.29
CA LEU A 480 -4.53 -6.61 9.14
C LEU A 480 -3.04 -6.47 9.46
N VAL A 481 -2.67 -5.39 10.16
CA VAL A 481 -1.25 -5.11 10.47
C VAL A 481 -0.78 -5.88 11.71
N HIS A 482 -1.69 -6.28 12.58
CA HIS A 482 -1.38 -6.88 13.87
C HIS A 482 -0.45 -8.11 13.85
N PRO A 483 -0.59 -9.08 12.92
CA PRO A 483 0.32 -10.22 12.84
C PRO A 483 1.68 -9.88 12.20
N ALA A 484 1.86 -8.66 11.66
CA ALA A 484 3.10 -8.29 10.98
C ALA A 484 4.33 -8.45 11.88
N ARG A 485 5.37 -9.10 11.36
CA ARG A 485 6.63 -9.33 12.08
C ARG A 485 7.82 -9.19 11.14
N TRP A 486 8.90 -8.65 11.65
CA TRP A 486 10.20 -8.76 11.00
C TRP A 486 10.74 -10.17 11.24
N PRO A 487 10.92 -11.01 10.21
CA PRO A 487 11.62 -12.28 10.37
C PRO A 487 13.05 -12.02 10.82
N ASP A 488 13.53 -12.81 11.80
CA ASP A 488 14.82 -12.55 12.45
C ASP A 488 15.99 -12.67 11.49
N ASP A 489 15.94 -13.65 10.59
CA ASP A 489 16.97 -13.93 9.58
C ASP A 489 17.13 -12.77 8.59
N ILE A 490 16.04 -12.31 7.96
CA ILE A 490 16.10 -11.23 6.97
C ILE A 490 16.38 -9.87 7.63
N ALA A 491 15.81 -9.62 8.81
CA ALA A 491 16.08 -8.40 9.55
C ALA A 491 17.55 -8.31 10.02
N ALA A 492 18.12 -9.43 10.47
CA ALA A 492 19.54 -9.51 10.82
C ALA A 492 20.44 -9.31 9.59
N ARG A 493 20.07 -9.89 8.43
CA ARG A 493 20.79 -9.74 7.17
C ARG A 493 20.77 -8.29 6.66
N ILE A 494 19.61 -7.65 6.63
CA ILE A 494 19.47 -6.23 6.27
C ILE A 494 20.30 -5.36 7.24
N LYS A 495 20.26 -5.66 8.54
CA LYS A 495 21.06 -4.96 9.55
C LYS A 495 22.56 -5.05 9.26
N ALA A 496 23.04 -6.24 8.90
CA ALA A 496 24.46 -6.46 8.62
C ALA A 496 24.94 -5.75 7.33
N ILE A 497 24.08 -5.72 6.30
CA ILE A 497 24.44 -5.22 4.96
C ILE A 497 24.25 -3.70 4.84
N ILE A 498 23.12 -3.20 5.31
CA ILE A 498 22.67 -1.81 5.08
C ILE A 498 22.80 -0.96 6.34
N GLY A 499 23.13 -1.57 7.47
CA GLY A 499 23.41 -0.85 8.71
C GLY A 499 24.68 -0.01 8.56
N PRO A 500 24.67 1.29 8.96
CA PRO A 500 25.88 2.06 8.97
C PRO A 500 26.88 1.45 9.95
N VAL A 501 28.11 1.20 9.49
CA VAL A 501 29.21 0.73 10.36
C VAL A 501 29.41 1.79 11.46
N GLY A 502 29.26 1.39 12.73
CA GLY A 502 29.33 2.32 13.86
C GLY A 502 28.14 3.27 14.00
N GLY A 503 27.06 3.06 13.25
CA GLY A 503 25.90 3.93 13.26
C GLY A 503 24.98 3.79 14.47
N HIS A 504 24.24 4.85 14.74
CA HIS A 504 23.23 4.87 15.80
C HIS A 504 22.17 3.79 15.56
N HIS A 505 21.78 3.05 16.58
CA HIS A 505 20.78 1.99 16.58
C HIS A 505 19.44 2.42 15.90
N SER A 506 19.05 3.69 16.03
CA SER A 506 17.87 4.25 15.38
C SER A 506 17.97 4.26 13.84
N HIS A 507 19.15 4.52 13.26
CA HIS A 507 19.37 4.52 11.82
C HIS A 507 19.30 3.11 11.23
N ILE A 508 19.82 2.13 11.97
CA ILE A 508 19.75 0.72 11.56
C ILE A 508 18.29 0.27 11.46
N LYS A 509 17.49 0.54 12.50
CA LYS A 509 16.05 0.24 12.48
C LYS A 509 15.29 1.03 11.39
N ASP A 510 15.72 2.27 11.12
CA ASP A 510 15.18 3.09 10.03
C ASP A 510 15.38 2.42 8.67
N ASN A 511 16.54 1.83 8.43
CA ASN A 511 16.81 1.11 7.19
C ASN A 511 15.99 -0.19 7.10
N ILE A 512 15.93 -1.00 8.16
CA ILE A 512 15.13 -2.23 8.15
C ILE A 512 13.66 -1.93 7.82
N ARG A 513 13.04 -0.94 8.47
CA ARG A 513 11.63 -0.61 8.23
C ARG A 513 11.34 -0.07 6.83
N ARG A 514 12.34 0.49 6.11
CA ARG A 514 12.17 0.92 4.72
C ARG A 514 11.93 -0.26 3.79
N PHE A 515 12.54 -1.41 4.08
CA PHE A 515 12.36 -2.65 3.34
C PHE A 515 11.11 -3.42 3.79
N LEU A 516 10.90 -3.51 5.10
CA LEU A 516 9.96 -4.46 5.70
C LEU A 516 8.70 -3.80 6.28
N GLY A 517 8.65 -2.48 6.45
CA GLY A 517 7.54 -1.85 7.14
C GLY A 517 7.40 -2.32 8.60
N PHE A 518 6.18 -2.68 9.00
CA PHE A 518 5.92 -3.43 10.23
C PHE A 518 6.30 -4.91 10.12
N GLY A 519 6.36 -5.45 8.91
CA GLY A 519 6.81 -6.81 8.61
C GLY A 519 5.91 -7.56 7.64
N TYR A 520 6.18 -8.86 7.56
CA TYR A 520 5.38 -9.80 6.78
C TYR A 520 4.09 -10.13 7.52
N VAL A 521 2.99 -10.21 6.76
CA VAL A 521 1.69 -10.65 7.27
C VAL A 521 1.39 -12.04 6.72
N ASP A 522 1.09 -12.96 7.63
CA ASP A 522 0.45 -14.22 7.30
C ASP A 522 -1.08 -14.02 7.31
N ALA A 523 -1.73 -14.38 6.20
CA ALA A 523 -3.17 -14.17 6.05
C ALA A 523 -3.99 -15.02 7.02
N GLU A 524 -3.54 -16.25 7.32
CA GLU A 524 -4.26 -17.15 8.23
C GLU A 524 -4.10 -16.67 9.69
N ASP A 525 -2.92 -16.20 10.05
CA ASP A 525 -2.68 -15.59 11.36
C ASP A 525 -3.51 -14.32 11.60
N ALA A 526 -3.84 -13.59 10.52
CA ALA A 526 -4.69 -12.41 10.61
C ALA A 526 -6.18 -12.75 10.81
N VAL A 527 -6.64 -13.90 10.34
CA VAL A 527 -8.06 -14.29 10.32
C VAL A 527 -8.43 -15.22 11.47
N ALA A 528 -7.52 -16.08 11.92
CA ALA A 528 -7.81 -17.14 12.89
C ALA A 528 -6.93 -17.06 14.14
N CYS A 529 -7.49 -17.51 15.27
CA CYS A 529 -6.75 -17.77 16.51
C CYS A 529 -6.42 -19.27 16.60
N ALA A 530 -5.28 -19.60 17.23
CA ALA A 530 -4.90 -20.94 17.60
C ALA A 530 -5.14 -21.16 19.12
N GLU A 531 -5.09 -22.44 19.59
CA GLU A 531 -5.30 -22.76 21.01
C GLU A 531 -4.27 -22.14 21.97
N ASP A 532 -3.10 -21.79 21.46
CA ASP A 532 -1.97 -21.22 22.20
C ASP A 532 -1.88 -19.68 22.08
N ARG A 533 -2.88 -19.05 21.46
CA ARG A 533 -2.98 -17.58 21.38
C ARG A 533 -4.42 -17.11 21.41
N ALA A 534 -4.65 -15.94 22.02
CA ALA A 534 -5.93 -15.25 22.02
C ALA A 534 -5.75 -13.82 21.54
N THR A 535 -6.54 -13.43 20.53
CA THR A 535 -6.58 -12.07 20.02
C THR A 535 -7.87 -11.39 20.48
N PHE A 536 -7.70 -10.25 21.10
CA PHE A 536 -8.75 -9.34 21.54
C PHE A 536 -8.84 -8.15 20.60
N TRP A 537 -10.00 -7.58 20.52
CA TRP A 537 -10.16 -6.32 19.82
C TRP A 537 -11.05 -5.35 20.59
N ALA A 538 -10.82 -4.07 20.35
CA ALA A 538 -11.67 -2.99 20.86
C ALA A 538 -11.76 -1.87 19.81
N VAL A 539 -12.88 -1.17 19.83
CA VAL A 539 -13.06 0.09 19.10
C VAL A 539 -13.46 1.17 20.10
N GLY A 540 -13.15 2.40 19.76
CA GLY A 540 -13.52 3.54 20.62
C GLY A 540 -13.26 4.85 19.91
N GLU A 541 -13.48 5.93 20.64
CA GLU A 541 -13.22 7.29 20.19
C GLU A 541 -12.49 8.07 21.29
N LEU A 542 -11.57 8.91 20.89
CA LEU A 542 -10.81 9.76 21.83
C LEU A 542 -10.92 11.23 21.46
N SER A 543 -11.47 12.01 22.38
CA SER A 543 -11.38 13.46 22.36
C SER A 543 -10.01 13.94 22.84
N ARG A 544 -9.70 15.21 22.61
CA ARG A 544 -8.44 15.83 23.00
C ARG A 544 -8.23 15.75 24.52
N ASP A 545 -6.98 15.51 24.92
CA ASP A 545 -6.56 15.40 26.33
C ASP A 545 -7.30 14.29 27.11
N ARG A 546 -7.76 13.25 26.40
CA ARG A 546 -8.37 12.06 26.99
C ARG A 546 -7.51 10.82 26.77
N VAL A 547 -7.70 9.86 27.67
CA VAL A 547 -7.14 8.51 27.58
C VAL A 547 -8.27 7.49 27.71
N THR A 548 -8.06 6.33 27.14
CA THR A 548 -8.95 5.16 27.32
C THR A 548 -8.09 3.97 27.73
N THR A 549 -8.52 3.26 28.76
CA THR A 549 -7.88 2.03 29.21
C THR A 549 -8.64 0.83 28.72
N VAL A 550 -7.96 -0.08 28.02
CA VAL A 550 -8.48 -1.37 27.59
C VAL A 550 -7.86 -2.45 28.46
N ARG A 551 -8.69 -3.18 29.20
CA ARG A 551 -8.28 -4.27 30.08
C ARG A 551 -8.25 -5.58 29.32
N VAL A 552 -7.07 -6.20 29.28
CA VAL A 552 -6.84 -7.47 28.60
C VAL A 552 -6.66 -8.57 29.64
N PRO A 553 -7.53 -9.58 29.68
CA PRO A 553 -7.40 -10.69 30.60
C PRO A 553 -6.21 -11.58 30.24
N ILE A 554 -5.41 -11.92 31.23
CA ILE A 554 -4.28 -12.84 31.07
C ILE A 554 -4.69 -14.23 31.55
N PRO A 555 -4.56 -15.28 30.70
CA PRO A 555 -4.96 -16.65 31.07
C PRO A 555 -4.07 -17.22 32.17
N ALA A 556 -4.68 -17.78 33.21
CA ALA A 556 -3.96 -18.39 34.33
C ALA A 556 -3.09 -19.59 33.92
N VAL A 557 -3.41 -20.26 32.79
CA VAL A 557 -2.62 -21.37 32.23
C VAL A 557 -1.18 -20.96 31.90
N MET A 558 -0.89 -19.68 31.70
CA MET A 558 0.46 -19.18 31.46
C MET A 558 1.33 -19.15 32.74
N SER A 559 0.71 -19.17 33.94
CA SER A 559 1.43 -19.02 35.20
C SER A 559 2.43 -20.13 35.44
N GLY A 560 3.64 -19.77 35.84
CA GLY A 560 4.70 -20.73 36.17
C GLY A 560 5.33 -21.46 34.97
N GLN A 561 4.96 -21.12 33.73
CA GLN A 561 5.47 -21.75 32.53
C GLN A 561 6.69 -21.01 31.97
N ALA A 562 7.90 -21.55 32.14
CA ALA A 562 9.13 -20.98 31.55
C ALA A 562 9.19 -21.33 30.05
N ARG A 563 8.50 -20.57 29.23
CA ARG A 563 8.40 -20.74 27.76
C ARG A 563 8.39 -19.39 27.06
N PRO A 564 8.78 -19.34 25.79
CA PRO A 564 8.57 -18.15 24.97
C PRO A 564 7.09 -17.73 25.00
N HIS A 565 6.85 -16.49 25.30
CA HIS A 565 5.51 -15.89 25.30
C HIS A 565 5.57 -14.42 24.90
N SER A 566 4.45 -13.91 24.44
CA SER A 566 4.39 -12.53 23.93
C SER A 566 3.06 -11.85 24.23
N LEU A 567 3.14 -10.52 24.33
CA LEU A 567 2.03 -9.59 24.27
C LEU A 567 2.26 -8.72 23.04
N SER A 568 1.27 -8.63 22.16
CA SER A 568 1.32 -7.73 21.00
C SER A 568 0.12 -6.80 21.03
N ALA A 569 0.30 -5.55 20.66
CA ALA A 569 -0.78 -4.58 20.56
C ALA A 569 -0.61 -3.70 19.33
N THR A 570 -1.70 -3.52 18.58
CA THR A 570 -1.74 -2.67 17.38
C THR A 570 -2.95 -1.75 17.44
N LEU A 571 -2.67 -0.46 17.51
CA LEU A 571 -3.64 0.61 17.48
C LEU A 571 -3.64 1.24 16.10
N ALA A 572 -4.79 1.37 15.46
CA ALA A 572 -4.95 2.05 14.19
C ALA A 572 -6.09 3.07 14.23
N TRP A 573 -5.93 4.15 13.48
CA TRP A 573 -6.94 5.20 13.39
C TRP A 573 -6.91 5.88 12.02
N PHE A 574 -7.93 6.68 11.77
CA PHE A 574 -7.93 7.64 10.68
C PHE A 574 -7.82 9.04 11.27
N THR A 575 -6.88 9.83 10.76
CA THR A 575 -6.68 11.19 11.22
C THR A 575 -7.36 12.18 10.28
N PRO A 576 -8.02 13.22 10.80
CA PRO A 576 -8.32 14.40 9.98
C PRO A 576 -7.02 14.95 9.42
N VAL A 577 -7.07 15.46 8.19
CA VAL A 577 -5.90 16.03 7.52
C VAL A 577 -6.09 17.49 7.22
N GLN A 578 -5.00 18.27 7.25
CA GLN A 578 -4.99 19.71 6.98
C GLN A 578 -4.08 20.02 5.80
N PRO A 579 -4.61 19.94 4.57
CA PRO A 579 -3.85 20.30 3.38
C PRO A 579 -3.36 21.76 3.46
N GLY A 580 -2.12 21.98 3.03
CA GLY A 580 -1.51 23.33 3.06
C GLY A 580 -0.96 23.78 4.42
N ARG A 581 -1.02 22.94 5.47
CA ARG A 581 -0.38 23.23 6.77
C ARG A 581 0.83 22.31 7.01
N LYS A 582 1.83 22.83 7.75
CA LYS A 582 2.99 22.05 8.18
C LYS A 582 2.58 20.82 9.00
N SER A 583 1.54 20.96 9.81
CA SER A 583 0.94 19.87 10.59
C SER A 583 -0.17 19.20 9.78
N TYR A 584 0.21 18.51 8.69
CA TYR A 584 -0.75 17.84 7.81
C TYR A 584 -1.63 16.83 8.57
N ARG A 585 -1.00 15.94 9.36
CA ARG A 585 -1.68 14.99 10.24
C ARG A 585 -2.16 15.72 11.49
N SER A 586 -3.48 15.80 11.68
CA SER A 586 -4.06 16.57 12.77
C SER A 586 -4.00 15.86 14.11
N VAL A 587 -4.13 14.51 14.14
CA VAL A 587 -4.25 13.75 15.38
C VAL A 587 -3.23 12.63 15.46
N ARG A 588 -2.65 12.47 16.66
CA ARG A 588 -1.75 11.36 17.00
C ARG A 588 -2.30 10.58 18.17
N LEU A 589 -2.41 9.27 18.00
CA LEU A 589 -2.70 8.32 19.07
C LEU A 589 -1.46 7.47 19.35
N LYS A 590 -1.31 7.01 20.57
CA LYS A 590 -0.24 6.10 20.97
C LYS A 590 -0.72 5.15 22.07
N LEU A 591 -0.04 4.02 22.20
CA LEU A 591 -0.15 3.13 23.34
C LEU A 591 0.97 3.45 24.34
N LEU A 592 0.63 3.49 25.62
CA LEU A 592 1.63 3.49 26.68
C LEU A 592 2.09 2.05 26.94
N ASP A 593 3.35 1.89 27.32
CA ASP A 593 3.85 0.58 27.73
C ASP A 593 3.10 0.12 29.00
N PRO A 594 2.60 -1.14 29.03
CA PRO A 594 1.83 -1.63 30.17
C PRO A 594 2.72 -1.73 31.43
N ALA A 595 2.21 -1.24 32.55
CA ALA A 595 2.93 -1.29 33.82
C ALA A 595 3.19 -2.73 34.29
N GLU A 596 2.31 -3.65 33.91
CA GLU A 596 2.36 -5.07 34.27
C GLU A 596 3.33 -5.91 33.40
N ALA A 597 4.01 -5.31 32.41
CA ALA A 597 4.96 -6.03 31.55
C ALA A 597 6.03 -6.78 32.35
N GLY A 598 6.51 -6.19 33.44
CA GLY A 598 7.46 -6.81 34.36
C GLY A 598 6.92 -8.08 35.05
N THR A 599 5.64 -8.11 35.41
CA THR A 599 4.97 -9.27 36.04
C THR A 599 4.79 -10.40 35.04
N LEU A 600 4.56 -10.07 33.76
CA LEU A 600 4.55 -11.07 32.68
C LEU A 600 5.95 -11.51 32.29
N GLY A 601 7.01 -10.88 32.75
CA GLY A 601 8.37 -11.19 32.35
C GLY A 601 8.69 -10.88 30.89
N VAL A 602 7.95 -9.95 30.28
CA VAL A 602 8.13 -9.54 28.88
C VAL A 602 8.81 -8.18 28.77
N SER A 603 9.56 -8.00 27.70
CA SER A 603 10.22 -6.74 27.34
C SER A 603 10.00 -6.40 25.86
N PRO A 604 10.09 -5.12 25.46
CA PRO A 604 9.93 -4.76 24.06
C PRO A 604 10.86 -5.54 23.15
N ARG A 605 10.30 -6.16 22.11
CA ARG A 605 11.06 -6.89 21.09
C ARG A 605 12.08 -5.95 20.43
N SER A 606 13.31 -6.41 20.22
CA SER A 606 14.37 -5.58 19.64
C SER A 606 14.22 -5.40 18.11
N LEU A 607 13.78 -6.46 17.40
CA LEU A 607 13.59 -6.46 15.95
C LEU A 607 12.16 -6.06 15.58
N GLN A 608 11.85 -4.80 15.75
CA GLN A 608 10.60 -4.15 15.33
C GLN A 608 10.82 -2.64 15.22
N PRO A 609 9.92 -1.88 14.53
CA PRO A 609 9.90 -0.43 14.63
C PRO A 609 9.74 0.01 16.08
N ASP A 610 10.51 1.01 16.50
CA ASP A 610 10.39 1.55 17.87
C ASP A 610 9.19 2.50 18.02
N GLY A 611 8.88 2.90 19.28
CA GLY A 611 7.76 3.77 19.57
C GLY A 611 7.81 5.12 18.84
N ASN A 612 9.01 5.67 18.60
CA ASN A 612 9.15 6.94 17.88
C ASN A 612 8.87 6.78 16.38
N GLN A 613 9.19 5.62 15.81
CA GLN A 613 8.92 5.32 14.40
C GLN A 613 7.43 5.06 14.18
N THR A 614 6.81 4.22 15.02
CA THR A 614 5.37 3.89 14.93
C THR A 614 4.48 5.11 15.18
N ASN A 615 4.91 6.05 16.01
CA ASN A 615 4.15 7.28 16.31
C ASN A 615 4.12 8.31 15.16
N ARG A 616 4.69 8.00 13.98
CA ARG A 616 4.75 8.94 12.85
C ARG A 616 3.61 8.77 11.84
N GLY A 617 2.97 7.60 11.83
CA GLY A 617 1.83 7.27 10.97
C GLY A 617 0.49 7.32 11.70
N THR A 618 -0.43 6.47 11.26
CA THR A 618 -1.75 6.23 11.84
C THR A 618 -1.92 4.77 12.28
N ILE A 619 -0.79 4.11 12.54
CA ILE A 619 -0.68 2.78 13.12
C ILE A 619 0.40 2.83 14.19
N PHE A 620 0.07 2.40 15.39
CA PHE A 620 1.01 2.24 16.49
C PHE A 620 1.04 0.78 16.90
N MET A 621 2.16 0.09 16.66
CA MET A 621 2.32 -1.33 16.92
C MET A 621 3.48 -1.57 17.87
N ARG A 622 3.27 -2.44 18.86
CA ARG A 622 4.30 -2.88 19.81
C ARG A 622 4.16 -4.36 20.10
N CYS A 623 5.30 -5.01 20.25
CA CYS A 623 5.40 -6.39 20.68
C CYS A 623 6.38 -6.49 21.86
N TRP A 624 5.97 -7.19 22.91
CA TRP A 624 6.78 -7.52 24.06
C TRP A 624 6.93 -9.03 24.13
N GLU A 625 8.14 -9.49 24.34
CA GLU A 625 8.48 -10.92 24.36
C GLU A 625 9.24 -11.26 25.62
N GLY A 626 9.09 -12.51 26.09
CA GLY A 626 9.78 -13.07 27.22
C GLY A 626 9.80 -14.59 27.18
N ASP A 627 10.64 -15.19 28.01
CA ASP A 627 10.83 -16.64 28.17
C ASP A 627 10.82 -17.10 29.63
N LYS A 628 10.80 -16.15 30.56
CA LYS A 628 10.73 -16.43 31.99
C LYS A 628 9.31 -16.73 32.41
N ALA A 629 9.15 -17.66 33.37
CA ALA A 629 7.84 -18.03 33.87
C ALA A 629 7.07 -16.79 34.40
N PRO A 630 5.95 -16.41 33.79
CA PRO A 630 5.14 -15.32 34.27
C PRO A 630 4.42 -15.68 35.57
N VAL A 631 4.17 -14.69 36.41
CA VAL A 631 3.34 -14.82 37.61
C VAL A 631 1.95 -14.28 37.29
N VAL A 632 1.02 -15.18 37.02
CA VAL A 632 -0.35 -14.82 36.61
C VAL A 632 -1.33 -15.28 37.69
N GLY A 633 -2.02 -14.32 38.31
CA GLY A 633 -3.14 -14.59 39.21
C GLY A 633 -4.42 -14.98 38.45
N PRO A 634 -5.43 -15.56 39.11
CA PRO A 634 -6.65 -16.06 38.48
C PRO A 634 -7.45 -14.97 37.75
N ASP A 635 -7.39 -13.72 38.21
CA ASP A 635 -8.13 -12.59 37.65
C ASP A 635 -7.24 -11.50 37.07
N MET A 636 -6.00 -11.83 36.78
CA MET A 636 -5.03 -10.87 36.27
C MET A 636 -5.47 -10.26 34.95
N THR A 637 -5.37 -8.94 34.85
CA THR A 637 -5.52 -8.17 33.61
C THR A 637 -4.29 -7.30 33.39
N ILE A 638 -4.09 -6.93 32.13
CA ILE A 638 -3.13 -5.89 31.73
C ILE A 638 -3.91 -4.69 31.23
N ASP A 639 -3.54 -3.53 31.69
CA ASP A 639 -4.12 -2.26 31.28
C ASP A 639 -3.32 -1.66 30.13
N LEU A 640 -3.92 -1.64 28.93
CA LEU A 640 -3.39 -0.94 27.76
C LEU A 640 -4.04 0.44 27.66
N VAL A 641 -3.24 1.48 27.81
CA VAL A 641 -3.71 2.85 27.77
C VAL A 641 -3.50 3.45 26.39
N VAL A 642 -4.62 3.79 25.74
CA VAL A 642 -4.64 4.57 24.49
C VAL A 642 -4.68 6.05 24.86
N GLN A 643 -3.70 6.80 24.40
CA GLN A 643 -3.58 8.23 24.67
C GLN A 643 -3.62 9.02 23.36
N ARG A 644 -4.35 10.15 23.38
CA ARG A 644 -4.28 11.15 22.32
C ARG A 644 -3.30 12.26 22.75
N ASP A 645 -2.32 12.53 21.88
CA ASP A 645 -1.40 13.64 22.09
C ASP A 645 -2.11 14.99 21.86
N PRO A 646 -1.72 16.06 22.59
CA PRO A 646 -2.21 17.40 22.33
C PRO A 646 -1.94 17.82 20.87
N ASP A 647 -2.97 18.31 20.20
CA ASP A 647 -2.89 18.81 18.84
C ASP A 647 -3.63 20.15 18.72
N PRO A 648 -2.94 21.24 18.42
CA PRO A 648 -3.56 22.58 18.36
C PRO A 648 -4.41 22.80 17.10
N GLY A 649 -4.40 21.86 16.15
CA GLY A 649 -5.06 22.01 14.86
C GLY A 649 -6.48 21.48 14.76
N THR A 650 -6.96 20.75 15.78
CA THR A 650 -8.27 20.08 15.81
C THR A 650 -9.12 20.64 16.94
N PRO A 651 -10.46 20.77 16.80
CA PRO A 651 -11.36 21.12 17.89
C PRO A 651 -11.21 20.17 19.09
N ILE A 652 -11.39 20.70 20.30
CA ILE A 652 -11.16 19.93 21.55
C ILE A 652 -12.15 18.78 21.65
N ASP A 653 -13.38 18.99 21.26
CA ASP A 653 -14.51 18.08 21.31
C ASP A 653 -14.57 17.08 20.13
N GLU A 654 -13.76 17.30 19.09
CA GLU A 654 -13.69 16.34 17.97
C GLU A 654 -13.06 15.03 18.43
N ALA A 655 -13.86 13.98 18.52
CA ALA A 655 -13.41 12.63 18.84
C ALA A 655 -12.88 11.92 17.60
N VAL A 656 -11.76 11.22 17.75
CA VAL A 656 -11.14 10.43 16.67
C VAL A 656 -11.35 8.96 16.94
N PRO A 657 -12.01 8.24 16.03
CA PRO A 657 -12.25 6.81 16.17
C PRO A 657 -10.96 6.01 15.97
N PHE A 658 -10.85 4.92 16.73
CA PHE A 658 -9.73 3.99 16.66
C PHE A 658 -10.18 2.54 16.72
N GLY A 659 -9.33 1.64 16.21
CA GLY A 659 -9.38 0.19 16.41
C GLY A 659 -8.12 -0.28 17.10
N LEU A 660 -8.26 -1.21 18.02
CA LEU A 660 -7.17 -1.83 18.77
C LEU A 660 -7.26 -3.35 18.64
N ALA A 661 -6.16 -3.99 18.29
CA ALA A 661 -5.98 -5.43 18.35
C ALA A 661 -4.90 -5.79 19.36
N VAL A 662 -5.14 -6.81 20.18
CA VAL A 662 -4.20 -7.26 21.21
C VAL A 662 -4.14 -8.77 21.20
N THR A 663 -2.93 -9.35 21.12
CA THR A 663 -2.72 -10.79 21.21
C THR A 663 -1.85 -11.14 22.40
N VAL A 664 -2.30 -12.11 23.17
CA VAL A 664 -1.49 -12.84 24.15
C VAL A 664 -1.21 -14.22 23.58
N ALA A 665 0.04 -14.62 23.52
CA ALA A 665 0.46 -15.89 22.93
C ALA A 665 1.52 -16.57 23.81
N MET A 666 1.44 -17.91 23.86
CA MET A 666 2.46 -18.78 24.47
C MET A 666 2.51 -20.07 23.66
N PRO A 667 3.39 -20.16 22.64
CA PRO A 667 3.46 -21.27 21.73
C PRO A 667 3.57 -22.64 22.42
N GLY A 668 2.74 -23.57 21.97
CA GLY A 668 2.71 -24.95 22.47
C GLY A 668 2.00 -25.14 23.81
N ILE A 669 1.27 -24.14 24.31
CA ILE A 669 0.39 -24.31 25.48
C ILE A 669 -1.05 -24.55 25.00
N VAL A 670 -1.72 -25.54 25.59
CA VAL A 670 -3.11 -25.85 25.24
C VAL A 670 -4.05 -25.14 26.23
N GLY A 671 -5.18 -24.64 25.72
CA GLY A 671 -6.25 -24.08 26.55
C GLY A 671 -6.12 -22.59 26.84
N LEU A 672 -5.16 -21.88 26.24
CA LEU A 672 -5.04 -20.43 26.40
C LEU A 672 -6.27 -19.72 25.80
N TYR A 673 -6.61 -20.03 24.55
CA TYR A 673 -7.79 -19.48 23.88
C TYR A 673 -9.09 -19.86 24.62
N THR A 674 -9.24 -21.14 25.01
CA THR A 674 -10.41 -21.64 25.71
C THR A 674 -10.65 -20.91 27.04
N GLN A 675 -9.60 -20.68 27.87
CA GLN A 675 -9.74 -19.94 29.12
C GLN A 675 -10.15 -18.48 28.89
N VAL A 676 -9.62 -17.84 27.87
CA VAL A 676 -10.00 -16.48 27.50
C VAL A 676 -11.47 -16.41 27.07
N ALA A 677 -11.86 -17.31 26.16
CA ALA A 677 -13.24 -17.36 25.66
C ALA A 677 -14.25 -17.59 26.79
N GLN A 678 -13.96 -18.51 27.72
CA GLN A 678 -14.78 -18.76 28.90
C GLN A 678 -14.89 -17.53 29.80
N ARG A 679 -13.78 -16.84 30.05
CA ARG A 679 -13.74 -15.65 30.91
C ARG A 679 -14.53 -14.46 30.33
N LEU A 680 -14.58 -14.36 28.99
CA LEU A 680 -15.31 -13.32 28.28
C LEU A 680 -16.77 -13.73 27.94
N GLY A 681 -17.17 -14.95 28.29
CA GLY A 681 -18.50 -15.48 27.96
C GLY A 681 -18.73 -15.70 26.45
N ILE A 682 -17.64 -15.81 25.68
CA ILE A 682 -17.66 -16.04 24.24
C ILE A 682 -17.71 -17.55 23.99
N ALA A 683 -18.62 -18.04 23.15
CA ALA A 683 -18.62 -19.45 22.75
C ALA A 683 -17.31 -19.81 22.05
N PRO A 684 -16.61 -20.87 22.53
CA PRO A 684 -15.36 -21.30 21.88
C PRO A 684 -15.64 -21.71 20.44
N ARG A 685 -14.85 -21.16 19.49
CA ARG A 685 -14.87 -21.64 18.12
C ARG A 685 -14.21 -23.00 18.05
N GLN A 686 -14.81 -23.95 17.33
CA GLN A 686 -14.09 -25.13 16.92
C GLN A 686 -12.99 -24.71 15.93
N PRO A 687 -11.73 -25.20 16.10
CA PRO A 687 -10.70 -24.98 15.12
C PRO A 687 -11.15 -25.52 13.76
N VAL A 688 -10.98 -24.74 12.70
CA VAL A 688 -11.26 -25.15 11.31
C VAL A 688 -10.07 -25.94 10.80
#